data_232694b3500e16f6214fe5e2545ecc13
#
_entry.id   232694b3500e16f6214fe5e2545ecc13
#
_cell.length_a   1.000
_cell.length_b   1.000
_cell.length_c   1.000
_cell.angle_alpha   90.00
_cell.angle_beta   90.00
_cell.angle_gamma   90.00
#
_symmetry.space_group_name_H-M   'P 1'
#
loop_
_entity.id
_entity.type
_entity.pdbx_description
1 polymer ?
#
loop_
_entity_poly.entity_id
_entity_poly.type
_entity_poly.pdbx_seq_one_letter_code
_entity_poly.pdbx_strand_id
1 'polypeptide(L)'
;MSADRVADLDDPQLRVFAPLIYVAWSDFDLDPDDRAATLKAMAAQPWLRPAARAVIEAWLDPEHPPRADELARLRAIIDHVAETSSERARASFARVARAAATDGQARQAADDLSRDLGLIEADDDVTAPIELHADLAPPGGQTTDAITSMLGDVARAREAVATIVGDFLDGDHVDVRTRARQFLSTPHRVYGLRTDEHRDIVRGWLEDLCASGLPRLAFPGVTSTDDLAGFSALFEELAHGDLSLLVKTGVQFGLYGGAIWALGTERHRARLARVASGDELGCFAMSEVGHGSNVAGVETIARYDHATREIEIHTPGESARKEWIGGAAHDARFAVVFAQLEVAGTRHGVHAVLLPIRTDDGEPIAGVRTGDSGTKMGLNGVDNGRLWFEHVRVPVDNLLDRFATIDRDGAYASPIASPDKRFFTMLGTLIGGRISVGAGAVSASRAALAIAVRYAETRRQFGADVERRLMDYPTHRRRLLPHVADTVLLKVAFRQLRARHAKAFAGELGDTRELEAQAAALKVLGSRHAIAAVQAAREACGGQGYLAVNRIPELRTDVDIFTTFEGDNTVLAQLVGKAMLGAYRKQLATGGTRAVVRAVARRVGSALGVRRASNGSPRERSWQVAALAFREEHVVETCAARIKKRLDDHMEGEAAVLAVQDHVVAIAEAFGERCIADWFALEEAALKSDNATAKQLVKMCGDLALLTRIDAHAAWYLETGYYDTTRSREIKREITALIEQLAPHARTIVDAFRIPDACLAAPIAFFDPAHPTYP
;
A
#
# COMPACT_ATOMS: atom_id res chain seq x y z
N MET A 1 -7.16 42.46 14.17
CA MET A 1 -7.41 42.36 12.71
C MET A 1 -6.03 42.12 12.09
N SER A 2 -5.65 40.88 11.83
CA SER A 2 -4.41 40.57 11.11
C SER A 2 -4.68 40.75 9.63
N ALA A 3 -4.22 41.88 9.06
CA ALA A 3 -4.11 41.99 7.62
C ALA A 3 -3.15 40.91 7.15
N ASP A 4 -3.45 40.29 6.02
CA ASP A 4 -2.59 39.28 5.39
C ASP A 4 -1.31 40.02 4.90
N ARG A 5 -0.23 39.94 5.68
CA ARG A 5 1.06 40.61 5.39
C ARG A 5 1.67 40.18 4.06
N VAL A 6 1.31 38.97 3.58
CA VAL A 6 1.80 38.46 2.29
C VAL A 6 1.20 39.21 1.12
N ALA A 7 -0.04 39.71 1.26
CA ALA A 7 -0.64 40.58 0.25
C ALA A 7 0.17 41.89 0.02
N ASP A 8 0.88 42.34 1.04
CA ASP A 8 1.71 43.52 0.93
C ASP A 8 2.97 43.28 0.07
N LEU A 9 3.42 42.01 -0.10
CA LEU A 9 4.57 41.66 -0.95
C LEU A 9 4.23 41.60 -2.44
N ASP A 10 3.04 41.97 -2.83
CA ASP A 10 2.64 42.09 -4.24
C ASP A 10 3.31 43.31 -4.92
N ASP A 11 3.80 44.27 -4.14
CA ASP A 11 4.58 45.39 -4.69
C ASP A 11 5.93 44.86 -5.21
N PRO A 12 6.25 45.02 -6.50
CA PRO A 12 7.52 44.62 -7.08
C PRO A 12 8.75 45.10 -6.32
N GLN A 13 8.67 46.29 -5.67
CA GLN A 13 9.73 46.82 -4.85
C GLN A 13 9.97 46.01 -3.56
N LEU A 14 8.93 45.39 -3.01
CA LEU A 14 9.03 44.58 -1.80
C LEU A 14 9.60 43.20 -2.10
N ARG A 15 9.30 42.64 -3.27
CA ARG A 15 9.82 41.32 -3.67
C ARG A 15 11.32 41.21 -3.68
N VAL A 16 12.00 42.32 -4.04
CA VAL A 16 13.47 42.42 -4.04
C VAL A 16 14.03 42.18 -2.63
N PHE A 17 13.26 42.48 -1.59
CA PHE A 17 13.63 42.28 -0.19
C PHE A 17 13.13 40.95 0.40
N ALA A 18 12.34 40.19 -0.34
CA ALA A 18 11.83 38.89 0.13
C ALA A 18 12.95 37.94 0.61
N PRO A 19 14.11 37.80 -0.11
CA PRO A 19 15.23 37.00 0.37
C PRO A 19 15.81 37.48 1.69
N LEU A 20 15.91 38.80 1.88
CA LEU A 20 16.44 39.40 3.11
C LEU A 20 15.51 39.16 4.29
N ILE A 21 14.19 39.38 4.09
CA ILE A 21 13.17 39.12 5.11
C ILE A 21 13.15 37.63 5.46
N TYR A 22 13.24 36.76 4.46
CA TYR A 22 13.23 35.28 4.67
C TYR A 22 14.47 34.84 5.46
N VAL A 23 15.65 35.35 5.13
CA VAL A 23 16.90 35.01 5.82
C VAL A 23 16.87 35.55 7.25
N ALA A 24 16.42 36.80 7.46
CA ALA A 24 16.34 37.43 8.77
C ALA A 24 15.35 36.69 9.73
N TRP A 25 14.37 35.98 9.20
CA TRP A 25 13.39 35.20 9.98
C TRP A 25 13.54 33.66 9.82
N SER A 26 14.71 33.22 9.37
CA SER A 26 14.94 31.82 9.02
C SER A 26 14.76 30.85 10.19
N ASP A 27 14.87 31.31 11.42
CA ASP A 27 14.73 30.58 12.68
C ASP A 27 13.54 31.04 13.52
N PHE A 28 12.69 31.90 13.00
CA PHE A 28 11.56 32.52 13.72
C PHE A 28 11.99 33.44 14.89
N ASP A 29 13.28 33.76 15.00
CA ASP A 29 13.81 34.79 15.90
C ASP A 29 14.57 35.85 15.06
N LEU A 30 14.28 37.11 15.27
CA LEU A 30 14.89 38.19 14.49
C LEU A 30 16.11 38.69 15.26
N ASP A 31 17.30 38.25 14.84
CA ASP A 31 18.53 38.74 15.40
C ASP A 31 18.64 40.26 15.18
N PRO A 32 19.01 41.05 16.22
CA PRO A 32 19.18 42.48 16.09
C PRO A 32 20.19 42.93 15.01
N ASP A 33 21.23 42.12 14.76
CA ASP A 33 22.25 42.42 13.75
C ASP A 33 21.75 42.14 12.34
N ASP A 34 20.98 41.05 12.13
CA ASP A 34 20.32 40.74 10.86
C ASP A 34 19.24 41.75 10.50
N ARG A 35 18.48 42.19 11.51
CA ARG A 35 17.55 43.30 11.36
C ARG A 35 18.24 44.58 10.95
N ALA A 36 19.35 44.95 11.62
CA ALA A 36 20.11 46.12 11.32
C ALA A 36 20.74 46.07 9.92
N ALA A 37 21.27 44.92 9.49
CA ALA A 37 21.82 44.67 8.17
C ALA A 37 20.76 44.86 7.08
N THR A 38 19.57 44.27 7.29
CA THR A 38 18.44 44.38 6.34
C THR A 38 17.96 45.84 6.22
N LEU A 39 17.78 46.54 7.34
CA LEU A 39 17.41 47.96 7.35
C LEU A 39 18.47 48.86 6.69
N LYS A 40 19.75 48.55 6.87
CA LYS A 40 20.85 49.23 6.20
C LYS A 40 20.85 49.02 4.69
N ALA A 41 20.63 47.78 4.25
CA ALA A 41 20.49 47.45 2.83
C ALA A 41 19.30 48.17 2.19
N MET A 42 18.20 48.29 2.91
CA MET A 42 17.00 49.03 2.50
C MET A 42 17.29 50.55 2.41
N ALA A 43 17.98 51.13 3.40
CA ALA A 43 18.31 52.56 3.44
C ALA A 43 19.21 52.98 2.28
N ALA A 44 20.04 52.07 1.78
CA ALA A 44 20.94 52.32 0.64
C ALA A 44 20.21 52.37 -0.72
N GLN A 45 18.88 52.10 -0.78
CA GLN A 45 18.13 52.08 -2.03
C GLN A 45 17.29 53.33 -2.24
N PRO A 46 17.74 54.31 -3.08
CA PRO A 46 17.03 55.57 -3.29
C PRO A 46 15.71 55.43 -4.05
N TRP A 47 15.51 54.30 -4.76
CA TRP A 47 14.29 54.02 -5.55
C TRP A 47 13.14 53.43 -4.71
N LEU A 48 13.40 53.03 -3.44
CA LEU A 48 12.40 52.43 -2.57
C LEU A 48 11.43 53.51 -2.03
N ARG A 49 10.16 53.38 -2.36
CA ARG A 49 9.12 54.32 -1.93
C ARG A 49 8.89 54.27 -0.41
N PRO A 50 8.51 55.40 0.24
CA PRO A 50 8.26 55.41 1.68
C PRO A 50 7.21 54.40 2.15
N ALA A 51 6.16 54.17 1.36
CA ALA A 51 5.14 53.18 1.68
C ALA A 51 5.71 51.74 1.68
N ALA A 52 6.53 51.38 0.67
CA ALA A 52 7.17 50.09 0.59
C ALA A 52 8.17 49.86 1.75
N ARG A 53 8.89 50.93 2.12
CA ARG A 53 9.80 50.95 3.27
C ARG A 53 9.07 50.61 4.57
N ALA A 54 7.91 51.22 4.83
CA ALA A 54 7.10 50.98 6.03
C ALA A 54 6.61 49.52 6.11
N VAL A 55 6.33 48.92 4.98
CA VAL A 55 5.94 47.48 4.94
C VAL A 55 7.10 46.57 5.32
N ILE A 56 8.32 46.82 4.77
CA ILE A 56 9.53 46.04 5.13
C ILE A 56 9.85 46.22 6.61
N GLU A 57 9.76 47.42 7.16
CA GLU A 57 9.96 47.70 8.58
C GLU A 57 8.95 46.93 9.46
N ALA A 58 7.69 46.81 9.00
CA ALA A 58 6.67 46.00 9.69
C ALA A 58 6.95 44.49 9.64
N TRP A 59 7.57 44.02 8.58
CA TRP A 59 8.03 42.63 8.49
C TRP A 59 9.24 42.34 9.39
N LEU A 60 10.02 43.35 9.76
CA LEU A 60 11.19 43.27 10.62
C LEU A 60 10.88 43.73 12.07
N ASP A 61 9.62 43.62 12.51
CA ASP A 61 9.19 43.92 13.86
C ASP A 61 9.29 42.67 14.76
N PRO A 62 10.20 42.62 15.74
CA PRO A 62 10.40 41.47 16.59
C PRO A 62 9.20 41.16 17.51
N GLU A 63 8.32 42.17 17.78
CA GLU A 63 7.08 41.92 18.56
C GLU A 63 5.98 41.23 17.76
N HIS A 64 6.14 41.19 16.44
CA HIS A 64 5.17 40.57 15.54
C HIS A 64 5.86 39.66 14.52
N PRO A 65 6.39 38.48 14.94
CA PRO A 65 7.07 37.56 14.03
C PRO A 65 6.11 37.06 12.96
N PRO A 66 6.62 36.78 11.74
CA PRO A 66 5.81 36.19 10.69
C PRO A 66 5.43 34.74 11.06
N ARG A 67 4.24 34.33 10.65
CA ARG A 67 3.79 32.97 10.81
C ARG A 67 4.51 32.01 9.85
N ALA A 68 4.53 30.74 10.19
CA ALA A 68 5.19 29.71 9.35
C ALA A 68 4.61 29.63 7.93
N ASP A 69 3.31 29.87 7.76
CA ASP A 69 2.67 29.93 6.45
C ASP A 69 3.08 31.18 5.66
N GLU A 70 3.30 32.31 6.34
CA GLU A 70 3.79 33.53 5.72
C GLU A 70 5.24 33.36 5.25
N LEU A 71 6.11 32.73 6.03
CA LEU A 71 7.48 32.41 5.61
C LEU A 71 7.51 31.36 4.48
N ALA A 72 6.62 30.39 4.49
CA ALA A 72 6.51 29.42 3.40
C ALA A 72 6.08 30.10 2.09
N ARG A 73 5.20 31.09 2.14
CA ARG A 73 4.79 31.89 0.98
C ARG A 73 5.91 32.81 0.51
N LEU A 74 6.66 33.43 1.43
CA LEU A 74 7.87 34.18 1.11
C LEU A 74 8.87 33.32 0.34
N ARG A 75 9.11 32.10 0.81
CA ARG A 75 9.99 31.16 0.13
C ARG A 75 9.50 30.81 -1.26
N ALA A 76 8.22 30.55 -1.44
CA ALA A 76 7.65 30.26 -2.75
C ALA A 76 7.78 31.45 -3.74
N ILE A 77 7.68 32.67 -3.24
CA ILE A 77 7.95 33.89 -4.05
C ILE A 77 9.42 33.94 -4.51
N ILE A 78 10.34 33.60 -3.60
CA ILE A 78 11.78 33.58 -3.92
C ILE A 78 12.09 32.53 -4.99
N ASP A 79 11.58 31.31 -4.80
CA ASP A 79 11.79 30.19 -5.72
C ASP A 79 11.24 30.50 -7.11
N HIS A 80 10.10 31.16 -7.19
CA HIS A 80 9.50 31.55 -8.47
C HIS A 80 10.27 32.67 -9.16
N VAL A 81 10.70 33.73 -8.40
CA VAL A 81 11.55 34.77 -8.95
C VAL A 81 12.88 34.19 -9.46
N ALA A 82 13.39 33.14 -8.77
CA ALA A 82 14.56 32.42 -9.19
C ALA A 82 14.41 31.71 -10.53
N GLU A 83 13.27 31.03 -10.74
CA GLU A 83 12.96 30.29 -11.98
C GLU A 83 12.78 31.21 -13.20
N THR A 84 12.23 32.42 -12.97
CA THR A 84 11.89 33.36 -14.03
C THR A 84 12.99 34.41 -14.31
N SER A 85 14.02 34.45 -13.47
CA SER A 85 15.07 35.47 -13.52
C SER A 85 16.33 35.00 -14.26
N SER A 86 17.09 35.95 -14.82
CA SER A 86 18.40 35.69 -15.43
C SER A 86 19.42 35.22 -14.38
N GLU A 87 20.44 34.47 -14.80
CA GLU A 87 21.54 34.02 -13.93
C GLU A 87 22.17 35.15 -13.13
N ARG A 88 22.34 36.31 -13.77
CA ARG A 88 22.87 37.56 -13.12
C ARG A 88 21.94 38.07 -12.02
N ALA A 89 20.65 37.98 -12.22
CA ALA A 89 19.62 38.35 -11.23
C ALA A 89 19.64 37.41 -10.04
N ARG A 90 19.69 36.09 -10.30
CA ARG A 90 19.82 35.07 -9.26
C ARG A 90 21.08 35.25 -8.41
N ALA A 91 22.22 35.51 -9.05
CA ALA A 91 23.47 35.79 -8.35
C ALA A 91 23.39 37.08 -7.49
N SER A 92 22.63 38.07 -7.92
CA SER A 92 22.36 39.28 -7.12
C SER A 92 21.52 38.95 -5.87
N PHE A 93 20.48 38.12 -5.98
CA PHE A 93 19.65 37.65 -4.84
C PHE A 93 20.49 36.92 -3.80
N ALA A 94 21.34 35.98 -4.24
CA ALA A 94 22.21 35.22 -3.36
C ALA A 94 23.22 36.11 -2.61
N ARG A 95 23.84 37.06 -3.30
CA ARG A 95 24.77 38.01 -2.67
C ARG A 95 24.08 38.88 -1.63
N VAL A 96 22.88 39.36 -1.94
CA VAL A 96 22.10 40.19 -1.02
C VAL A 96 21.72 39.39 0.23
N ALA A 97 21.26 38.16 0.07
CA ALA A 97 20.94 37.30 1.18
C ALA A 97 22.14 36.98 2.08
N ARG A 98 23.32 36.70 1.48
CA ARG A 98 24.56 36.48 2.24
C ARG A 98 25.10 37.73 2.95
N ALA A 99 24.99 38.91 2.33
CA ALA A 99 25.43 40.16 2.92
C ALA A 99 24.59 40.61 4.13
N ALA A 100 23.34 40.14 4.23
CA ALA A 100 22.45 40.41 5.34
C ALA A 100 22.55 39.36 6.45
N ALA A 101 23.14 38.20 6.18
CA ALA A 101 23.29 37.13 7.13
C ALA A 101 24.47 37.36 8.08
N THR A 102 24.20 37.79 9.31
CA THR A 102 25.24 38.14 10.28
C THR A 102 25.56 36.96 11.23
N ASP A 103 24.64 36.05 11.46
CA ASP A 103 24.83 34.85 12.27
C ASP A 103 25.00 33.55 11.45
N GLY A 104 25.24 32.45 12.13
CA GLY A 104 25.47 31.15 11.49
C GLY A 104 24.21 30.57 10.80
N GLN A 105 23.01 30.89 11.32
CA GLN A 105 21.75 30.38 10.79
C GLN A 105 21.31 31.14 9.56
N ALA A 106 21.34 32.43 9.62
CA ALA A 106 21.08 33.32 8.50
C ALA A 106 22.05 33.02 7.35
N ARG A 107 23.33 32.73 7.65
CA ARG A 107 24.32 32.31 6.64
C ARG A 107 23.96 30.97 6.02
N GLN A 108 23.55 29.98 6.81
CA GLN A 108 23.13 28.69 6.29
C GLN A 108 21.88 28.83 5.40
N ALA A 109 20.89 29.62 5.82
CA ALA A 109 19.69 29.89 5.03
C ALA A 109 20.04 30.62 3.71
N ALA A 110 21.00 31.55 3.72
CA ALA A 110 21.48 32.23 2.55
C ALA A 110 22.27 31.30 1.60
N ASP A 111 23.03 30.34 2.14
CA ASP A 111 23.75 29.34 1.37
C ASP A 111 22.81 28.29 0.77
N ASP A 112 21.79 27.87 1.51
CA ASP A 112 20.75 26.97 1.00
C ASP A 112 19.95 27.66 -0.11
N LEU A 113 19.60 28.93 0.08
CA LEU A 113 18.97 29.75 -0.95
C LEU A 113 19.85 29.87 -2.21
N SER A 114 21.16 30.09 -2.04
CA SER A 114 22.11 30.19 -3.16
C SER A 114 22.21 28.90 -3.95
N ARG A 115 22.18 27.75 -3.25
CA ARG A 115 22.21 26.42 -3.86
C ARG A 115 20.91 26.12 -4.62
N ASP A 116 19.77 26.48 -4.05
CA ASP A 116 18.46 26.29 -4.69
C ASP A 116 18.29 27.21 -5.93
N LEU A 117 18.99 28.37 -5.95
CA LEU A 117 19.08 29.25 -7.12
C LEU A 117 19.99 28.71 -8.23
N GLY A 118 20.62 27.53 -8.04
CA GLY A 118 21.49 26.88 -9.04
C GLY A 118 22.88 27.52 -9.19
N LEU A 119 23.35 28.20 -8.15
CA LEU A 119 24.67 28.84 -8.12
C LEU A 119 25.66 27.90 -7.43
N ILE A 120 26.55 27.29 -8.18
CA ILE A 120 27.43 26.21 -7.70
C ILE A 120 28.69 26.70 -6.99
N GLU A 121 29.14 27.95 -7.20
CA GLU A 121 30.21 28.59 -6.45
C GLU A 121 30.01 30.10 -6.52
N ALA A 122 29.91 30.75 -5.38
CA ALA A 122 29.94 32.18 -5.34
C ALA A 122 31.39 32.63 -5.13
N ASP A 123 31.88 33.50 -6.01
CA ASP A 123 33.12 34.21 -5.85
C ASP A 123 33.10 35.00 -4.52
N ASP A 124 34.04 34.72 -3.62
CA ASP A 124 34.12 35.28 -2.25
C ASP A 124 34.42 36.77 -2.16
N ASP A 125 34.18 37.55 -3.21
CA ASP A 125 34.43 39.00 -3.16
C ASP A 125 33.25 39.77 -2.54
N VAL A 126 33.19 39.72 -1.21
CA VAL A 126 32.17 40.40 -0.36
C VAL A 126 32.31 41.94 -0.38
N THR A 127 33.33 42.50 -1.04
CA THR A 127 33.64 43.94 -1.01
C THR A 127 33.01 44.76 -2.12
N ALA A 128 32.37 44.15 -3.11
CA ALA A 128 31.72 44.88 -4.19
C ALA A 128 30.40 45.56 -3.70
N PRO A 129 30.09 46.79 -4.14
CA PRO A 129 28.84 47.45 -3.76
C PRO A 129 27.62 46.61 -4.15
N ILE A 130 26.70 46.46 -3.21
CA ILE A 130 25.42 45.77 -3.45
C ILE A 130 24.56 46.65 -4.34
N GLU A 131 24.55 46.41 -5.64
CA GLU A 131 23.61 47.02 -6.57
C GLU A 131 22.38 46.11 -6.70
N LEU A 132 21.31 46.46 -6.01
CA LEU A 132 19.98 45.89 -6.26
C LEU A 132 19.45 46.50 -7.56
N HIS A 133 19.36 45.70 -8.61
CA HIS A 133 18.86 46.18 -9.89
C HIS A 133 17.32 46.32 -9.84
N ALA A 134 16.84 47.55 -10.11
CA ALA A 134 15.41 47.81 -10.25
C ALA A 134 14.76 47.03 -11.40
N ASP A 135 15.57 46.48 -12.30
CA ASP A 135 15.14 45.61 -13.42
C ASP A 135 14.63 44.22 -12.98
N LEU A 136 14.78 43.87 -11.69
CA LEU A 136 14.16 42.69 -11.09
C LEU A 136 12.65 42.86 -10.82
N ALA A 137 12.16 44.11 -10.95
CA ALA A 137 10.73 44.37 -10.91
C ALA A 137 10.15 44.21 -12.32
N PRO A 138 9.18 43.35 -12.56
CA PRO A 138 8.49 43.28 -13.85
C PRO A 138 7.87 44.65 -14.18
N PRO A 139 7.80 45.05 -15.45
CA PRO A 139 7.26 46.35 -15.85
C PRO A 139 5.76 46.41 -15.52
N GLY A 140 5.38 47.36 -14.68
CA GLY A 140 4.03 47.89 -14.53
C GLY A 140 2.90 46.96 -14.13
N GLY A 141 2.58 46.99 -12.84
CA GLY A 141 1.19 46.92 -12.36
C GLY A 141 0.34 45.71 -12.74
N GLN A 142 0.65 44.53 -12.21
CA GLN A 142 -0.33 43.48 -12.01
C GLN A 142 -0.17 42.88 -10.62
N THR A 143 -1.19 43.10 -9.84
CA THR A 143 -1.41 42.98 -8.41
C THR A 143 -1.54 41.55 -7.93
N THR A 144 -1.82 41.37 -6.62
CA THR A 144 -2.24 40.22 -5.79
C THR A 144 -2.68 38.97 -6.56
N ASP A 145 -3.39 39.17 -7.68
CA ASP A 145 -3.80 38.10 -8.58
C ASP A 145 -2.62 37.33 -9.19
N ALA A 146 -1.47 37.99 -9.43
CA ALA A 146 -0.34 37.33 -10.08
C ALA A 146 0.40 36.36 -9.13
N ILE A 147 0.60 36.70 -7.86
CA ILE A 147 1.30 35.81 -6.90
C ILE A 147 0.35 34.75 -6.35
N THR A 148 -0.89 35.09 -6.03
CA THR A 148 -1.93 34.10 -5.74
C THR A 148 -2.14 33.19 -6.95
N SER A 149 -2.08 33.74 -8.18
CA SER A 149 -2.04 32.99 -9.42
C SER A 149 -0.81 32.08 -9.49
N MET A 150 0.36 32.55 -9.10
CA MET A 150 1.64 31.83 -9.24
C MET A 150 1.85 30.77 -8.16
N LEU A 151 1.53 31.05 -6.91
CA LEU A 151 1.44 30.03 -5.85
C LEU A 151 0.34 29.03 -6.19
N GLY A 152 -0.76 29.52 -6.75
CA GLY A 152 -1.77 28.71 -7.39
C GLY A 152 -1.24 27.92 -8.58
N ASP A 153 -0.30 28.46 -9.38
CA ASP A 153 0.30 27.75 -10.53
C ASP A 153 1.26 26.65 -10.07
N VAL A 154 2.11 26.91 -9.08
CA VAL A 154 2.97 25.87 -8.47
C VAL A 154 2.14 24.81 -7.76
N ALA A 155 1.13 25.21 -7.00
CA ALA A 155 0.20 24.28 -6.37
C ALA A 155 -0.59 23.51 -7.44
N ARG A 156 -1.08 24.17 -8.49
CA ARG A 156 -1.76 23.54 -9.64
C ARG A 156 -0.83 22.61 -10.43
N ALA A 157 0.42 23.02 -10.66
CA ALA A 157 1.40 22.18 -11.35
C ALA A 157 1.71 20.91 -10.55
N ARG A 158 1.88 21.05 -9.23
CA ARG A 158 2.04 19.93 -8.32
C ARG A 158 0.79 19.03 -8.30
N GLU A 159 -0.39 19.61 -8.19
CA GLU A 159 -1.67 18.89 -8.23
C GLU A 159 -1.87 18.19 -9.58
N ALA A 160 -1.51 18.82 -10.69
CA ALA A 160 -1.55 18.20 -12.01
C ALA A 160 -0.61 16.98 -12.10
N VAL A 161 0.61 17.08 -11.58
CA VAL A 161 1.52 15.93 -11.51
C VAL A 161 0.97 14.83 -10.61
N ALA A 162 0.47 15.18 -9.41
CA ALA A 162 -0.15 14.23 -8.49
C ALA A 162 -1.38 13.55 -9.13
N THR A 163 -2.17 14.29 -9.90
CA THR A 163 -3.33 13.75 -10.63
C THR A 163 -2.90 12.72 -11.66
N ILE A 164 -1.90 13.01 -12.49
CA ILE A 164 -1.40 12.08 -13.52
C ILE A 164 -0.80 10.83 -12.88
N VAL A 165 0.00 10.99 -11.83
CA VAL A 165 0.55 9.84 -11.09
C VAL A 165 -0.58 9.05 -10.43
N GLY A 166 -1.58 9.71 -9.88
CA GLY A 166 -2.77 9.08 -9.30
C GLY A 166 -3.58 8.29 -10.33
N ASP A 167 -3.79 8.83 -11.54
CA ASP A 167 -4.44 8.13 -12.64
C ASP A 167 -3.65 6.88 -13.07
N PHE A 168 -2.32 7.01 -13.15
CA PHE A 168 -1.45 5.88 -13.41
C PHE A 168 -1.58 4.80 -12.33
N LEU A 169 -1.70 5.16 -11.07
CA LEU A 169 -1.84 4.22 -9.95
C LEU A 169 -3.22 3.56 -9.90
N ASP A 170 -4.27 4.34 -10.11
CA ASP A 170 -5.65 3.86 -10.04
C ASP A 170 -6.02 2.99 -11.25
N GLY A 171 -5.60 3.39 -12.44
CA GLY A 171 -5.91 2.73 -13.71
C GLY A 171 -7.39 2.75 -14.01
N ASP A 172 -7.99 1.58 -14.09
CA ASP A 172 -9.40 1.33 -14.37
C ASP A 172 -10.32 1.50 -13.13
N HIS A 173 -11.63 1.35 -13.34
CA HIS A 173 -12.67 1.48 -12.30
C HIS A 173 -12.72 2.85 -11.61
N VAL A 174 -12.49 3.93 -12.36
CA VAL A 174 -12.47 5.31 -11.83
C VAL A 174 -13.79 5.68 -11.15
N ASP A 175 -14.94 5.28 -11.71
CA ASP A 175 -16.25 5.53 -11.12
C ASP A 175 -16.39 4.84 -9.75
N VAL A 176 -16.04 3.56 -9.66
CA VAL A 176 -16.09 2.81 -8.41
C VAL A 176 -15.19 3.46 -7.35
N ARG A 177 -13.96 3.85 -7.72
CA ARG A 177 -13.02 4.52 -6.82
C ARG A 177 -13.54 5.87 -6.36
N THR A 178 -14.14 6.64 -7.27
CA THR A 178 -14.73 7.95 -6.95
C THR A 178 -15.88 7.80 -5.95
N ARG A 179 -16.79 6.86 -6.17
CA ARG A 179 -17.91 6.57 -5.25
C ARG A 179 -17.40 6.05 -3.90
N ALA A 180 -16.38 5.19 -3.88
CA ALA A 180 -15.77 4.70 -2.66
C ALA A 180 -15.10 5.84 -1.85
N ARG A 181 -14.37 6.74 -2.51
CA ARG A 181 -13.77 7.92 -1.89
C ARG A 181 -14.82 8.90 -1.39
N GLN A 182 -15.93 9.04 -2.10
CA GLN A 182 -17.08 9.85 -1.64
C GLN A 182 -17.70 9.24 -0.38
N PHE A 183 -17.90 7.93 -0.30
CA PHE A 183 -18.33 7.24 0.92
C PHE A 183 -17.37 7.51 2.07
N LEU A 184 -16.07 7.44 1.80
CA LEU A 184 -15.00 7.68 2.77
C LEU A 184 -14.72 9.17 3.06
N SER A 185 -15.42 10.11 2.45
CA SER A 185 -15.26 11.57 2.72
C SER A 185 -15.80 11.97 4.09
N THR A 186 -16.63 11.13 4.70
CA THR A 186 -16.99 11.21 6.12
C THR A 186 -16.06 10.34 6.97
N PRO A 187 -15.80 10.69 8.24
CA PRO A 187 -14.89 9.91 9.08
C PRO A 187 -15.38 8.49 9.31
N HIS A 188 -14.59 7.51 8.87
CA HIS A 188 -14.79 6.09 9.13
C HIS A 188 -13.63 5.57 9.97
N ARG A 189 -13.48 6.16 11.14
CA ARG A 189 -12.44 5.82 12.09
C ARG A 189 -12.84 6.21 13.51
N VAL A 190 -12.56 5.33 14.45
CA VAL A 190 -12.71 5.57 15.89
C VAL A 190 -11.48 5.01 16.61
N TYR A 191 -11.18 5.51 17.81
CA TYR A 191 -10.10 5.00 18.66
C TYR A 191 -10.46 5.21 20.14
N GLY A 192 -9.82 4.42 21.02
CA GLY A 192 -10.06 4.52 22.47
C GLY A 192 -11.40 3.97 22.94
N LEU A 193 -12.11 3.25 22.09
CA LEU A 193 -13.39 2.62 22.41
C LEU A 193 -13.21 1.22 22.97
N ARG A 194 -14.21 0.74 23.69
CA ARG A 194 -14.34 -0.66 24.05
C ARG A 194 -14.64 -1.49 22.79
N THR A 195 -14.34 -2.77 22.86
CA THR A 195 -14.48 -3.68 21.70
C THR A 195 -15.93 -3.76 21.20
N ASP A 196 -16.91 -3.81 22.12
CA ASP A 196 -18.33 -3.85 21.78
C ASP A 196 -18.79 -2.55 21.08
N GLU A 197 -18.44 -1.39 21.63
CA GLU A 197 -18.74 -0.09 21.02
C GLU A 197 -18.15 0.05 19.60
N HIS A 198 -16.90 -0.40 19.41
CA HIS A 198 -16.27 -0.38 18.09
C HIS A 198 -16.99 -1.30 17.09
N ARG A 199 -17.44 -2.49 17.53
CA ARG A 199 -18.20 -3.43 16.69
C ARG A 199 -19.53 -2.85 16.25
N ASP A 200 -20.27 -2.19 17.16
CA ASP A 200 -21.55 -1.56 16.83
C ASP A 200 -21.38 -0.45 15.78
N ILE A 201 -20.35 0.38 15.94
CA ILE A 201 -20.06 1.45 14.98
C ILE A 201 -19.67 0.85 13.61
N VAL A 202 -18.81 -0.16 13.56
CA VAL A 202 -18.40 -0.81 12.31
C VAL A 202 -19.59 -1.50 11.65
N ARG A 203 -20.52 -2.03 12.42
CA ARG A 203 -21.78 -2.58 11.89
C ARG A 203 -22.61 -1.48 11.22
N GLY A 204 -22.78 -0.33 11.87
CA GLY A 204 -23.47 0.82 11.26
C GLY A 204 -22.81 1.28 9.96
N TRP A 205 -21.48 1.37 9.91
CA TRP A 205 -20.76 1.69 8.67
C TRP A 205 -20.94 0.64 7.58
N LEU A 206 -21.07 -0.65 7.93
CA LEU A 206 -21.39 -1.69 6.95
C LEU A 206 -22.82 -1.51 6.38
N GLU A 207 -23.79 -1.13 7.21
CA GLU A 207 -25.15 -0.83 6.80
C GLU A 207 -25.20 0.38 5.86
N ASP A 208 -24.44 1.45 6.18
CA ASP A 208 -24.26 2.61 5.29
C ASP A 208 -23.61 2.24 3.95
N LEU A 209 -22.62 1.35 3.99
CA LEU A 209 -21.98 0.83 2.78
C LEU A 209 -22.99 0.04 1.93
N CYS A 210 -23.84 -0.78 2.56
CA CYS A 210 -24.91 -1.50 1.87
C CYS A 210 -25.91 -0.52 1.21
N ALA A 211 -26.31 0.51 1.94
CA ALA A 211 -27.21 1.55 1.44
C ALA A 211 -26.63 2.32 0.23
N SER A 212 -25.29 2.46 0.14
CA SER A 212 -24.63 3.07 -1.03
C SER A 212 -24.75 2.25 -2.31
N GLY A 213 -25.13 0.98 -2.21
CA GLY A 213 -25.21 0.03 -3.34
C GLY A 213 -23.84 -0.48 -3.85
N LEU A 214 -22.72 -0.03 -3.30
CA LEU A 214 -21.37 -0.47 -3.69
C LEU A 214 -21.14 -1.98 -3.54
N PRO A 215 -21.64 -2.67 -2.48
CA PRO A 215 -21.46 -4.11 -2.32
C PRO A 215 -22.07 -4.98 -3.43
N ARG A 216 -22.99 -4.43 -4.24
CA ARG A 216 -23.54 -5.14 -5.40
C ARG A 216 -22.49 -5.57 -6.41
N LEU A 217 -21.34 -4.88 -6.45
CA LEU A 217 -20.18 -5.21 -7.29
C LEU A 217 -19.57 -6.59 -6.96
N ALA A 218 -19.82 -7.14 -5.76
CA ALA A 218 -19.26 -8.43 -5.35
C ALA A 218 -19.79 -9.61 -6.16
N PHE A 219 -20.97 -9.48 -6.79
CA PHE A 219 -21.66 -10.61 -7.46
C PHE A 219 -22.00 -10.26 -8.93
N PRO A 220 -20.99 -10.20 -9.82
CA PRO A 220 -21.19 -9.98 -11.24
C PRO A 220 -22.17 -10.98 -11.86
N GLY A 221 -23.03 -10.50 -12.76
CA GLY A 221 -24.05 -11.31 -13.40
C GLY A 221 -25.29 -11.63 -12.53
N VAL A 222 -25.30 -11.22 -11.25
CA VAL A 222 -26.44 -11.41 -10.34
C VAL A 222 -26.94 -10.07 -9.79
N THR A 223 -26.07 -9.26 -9.20
CA THR A 223 -26.44 -7.97 -8.59
C THR A 223 -25.80 -6.76 -9.30
N SER A 224 -24.83 -6.99 -10.16
CA SER A 224 -24.13 -5.98 -10.96
C SER A 224 -23.86 -6.49 -12.37
N THR A 225 -23.78 -5.56 -13.33
CA THR A 225 -23.30 -5.78 -14.69
C THR A 225 -21.79 -5.55 -14.83
N ASP A 226 -21.16 -4.96 -13.80
CA ASP A 226 -19.71 -4.72 -13.77
C ASP A 226 -18.94 -6.02 -13.59
N ASP A 227 -17.66 -5.97 -13.88
CA ASP A 227 -16.76 -7.10 -13.66
C ASP A 227 -16.34 -7.24 -12.18
N LEU A 228 -15.75 -8.39 -11.85
CA LEU A 228 -15.31 -8.67 -10.47
C LEU A 228 -14.17 -7.74 -10.00
N ALA A 229 -13.43 -7.12 -10.92
CA ALA A 229 -12.34 -6.20 -10.58
C ALA A 229 -12.86 -4.92 -9.92
N GLY A 230 -14.12 -4.51 -10.20
CA GLY A 230 -14.79 -3.39 -9.54
C GLY A 230 -14.90 -3.59 -8.02
N PHE A 231 -15.31 -4.77 -7.56
CA PHE A 231 -15.36 -5.07 -6.11
C PHE A 231 -13.96 -5.05 -5.47
N SER A 232 -12.96 -5.57 -6.16
CA SER A 232 -11.58 -5.51 -5.68
C SER A 232 -11.03 -4.08 -5.62
N ALA A 233 -11.45 -3.20 -6.55
CA ALA A 233 -11.12 -1.77 -6.52
C ALA A 233 -11.80 -1.06 -5.34
N LEU A 234 -13.07 -1.36 -5.07
CA LEU A 234 -13.79 -0.89 -3.87
C LEU A 234 -13.04 -1.30 -2.59
N PHE A 235 -12.70 -2.58 -2.47
CA PHE A 235 -12.00 -3.12 -1.30
C PHE A 235 -10.67 -2.41 -1.04
N GLU A 236 -9.93 -2.10 -2.09
CA GLU A 236 -8.69 -1.34 -2.03
C GLU A 236 -8.88 0.09 -1.50
N GLU A 237 -9.94 0.79 -1.91
CA GLU A 237 -10.24 2.13 -1.40
C GLU A 237 -10.72 2.09 0.07
N LEU A 238 -11.57 1.13 0.44
CA LEU A 238 -12.04 0.97 1.82
C LEU A 238 -10.91 0.77 2.83
N ALA A 239 -9.76 0.24 2.40
CA ALA A 239 -8.59 0.10 3.26
C ALA A 239 -7.96 1.45 3.70
N HIS A 240 -8.41 2.56 3.16
CA HIS A 240 -8.05 3.89 3.67
C HIS A 240 -8.88 4.30 4.90
N GLY A 241 -10.01 3.67 5.15
CA GLY A 241 -10.85 3.83 6.34
C GLY A 241 -10.43 2.92 7.49
N ASP A 242 -11.36 2.53 8.33
CA ASP A 242 -11.18 1.54 9.40
C ASP A 242 -10.97 0.14 8.81
N LEU A 243 -9.90 -0.55 9.20
CA LEU A 243 -9.60 -1.87 8.67
C LEU A 243 -10.54 -2.97 9.19
N SER A 244 -11.27 -2.73 10.29
CA SER A 244 -12.33 -3.64 10.73
C SER A 244 -13.52 -3.58 9.79
N LEU A 245 -13.90 -2.39 9.29
CA LEU A 245 -14.91 -2.25 8.23
C LEU A 245 -14.48 -2.99 6.97
N LEU A 246 -13.21 -2.79 6.55
CA LEU A 246 -12.64 -3.50 5.41
C LEU A 246 -12.79 -5.02 5.54
N VAL A 247 -12.36 -5.58 6.67
CA VAL A 247 -12.39 -7.03 6.91
C VAL A 247 -13.83 -7.53 7.00
N LYS A 248 -14.74 -6.79 7.67
CA LYS A 248 -16.15 -7.14 7.75
C LYS A 248 -16.81 -7.14 6.37
N THR A 249 -16.47 -6.18 5.51
CA THR A 249 -16.85 -6.15 4.07
C THR A 249 -16.34 -7.40 3.34
N GLY A 250 -15.07 -7.78 3.56
CA GLY A 250 -14.48 -8.99 3.00
C GLY A 250 -15.19 -10.27 3.44
N VAL A 251 -15.51 -10.38 4.74
CA VAL A 251 -16.25 -11.53 5.29
C VAL A 251 -17.64 -11.64 4.70
N GLN A 252 -18.40 -10.54 4.70
CA GLN A 252 -19.79 -10.52 4.25
C GLN A 252 -19.91 -10.80 2.74
N PHE A 253 -19.18 -10.04 1.92
CA PHE A 253 -19.37 -10.09 0.46
C PHE A 253 -18.36 -10.99 -0.23
N GLY A 254 -17.08 -10.94 0.17
CA GLY A 254 -16.00 -11.73 -0.44
C GLY A 254 -16.02 -13.20 -0.05
N LEU A 255 -16.26 -13.53 1.23
CA LEU A 255 -16.22 -14.89 1.75
C LEU A 255 -17.61 -15.54 1.82
N TYR A 256 -18.54 -15.00 2.63
CA TYR A 256 -19.87 -15.57 2.76
C TYR A 256 -20.63 -15.52 1.44
N GLY A 257 -20.85 -14.33 0.91
CA GLY A 257 -21.54 -14.16 -0.37
C GLY A 257 -20.75 -14.77 -1.53
N GLY A 258 -19.42 -14.62 -1.51
CA GLY A 258 -18.53 -15.21 -2.51
C GLY A 258 -18.61 -16.74 -2.57
N ALA A 259 -18.71 -17.41 -1.43
CA ALA A 259 -18.92 -18.87 -1.38
C ALA A 259 -20.27 -19.26 -1.97
N ILE A 260 -21.36 -18.57 -1.62
CA ILE A 260 -22.68 -18.79 -2.21
C ILE A 260 -22.64 -18.60 -3.74
N TRP A 261 -22.00 -17.54 -4.21
CA TRP A 261 -21.88 -17.21 -5.62
C TRP A 261 -21.04 -18.21 -6.41
N ALA A 262 -19.89 -18.64 -5.84
CA ALA A 262 -18.92 -19.47 -6.51
C ALA A 262 -19.22 -20.98 -6.41
N LEU A 263 -19.74 -21.43 -5.26
CA LEU A 263 -19.96 -22.85 -4.95
C LEU A 263 -21.42 -23.27 -5.08
N GLY A 264 -22.34 -22.30 -5.05
CA GLY A 264 -23.76 -22.55 -5.19
C GLY A 264 -24.25 -22.55 -6.64
N THR A 265 -25.46 -23.05 -6.85
CA THR A 265 -26.22 -22.98 -8.09
C THR A 265 -27.25 -21.83 -8.04
N GLU A 266 -28.09 -21.66 -9.06
CA GLU A 266 -29.01 -20.53 -9.18
C GLU A 266 -29.95 -20.38 -7.97
N ARG A 267 -30.44 -21.48 -7.39
CA ARG A 267 -31.29 -21.46 -6.20
C ARG A 267 -30.61 -20.81 -4.98
N HIS A 268 -29.29 -20.99 -4.83
CA HIS A 268 -28.52 -20.38 -3.77
C HIS A 268 -28.23 -18.91 -4.08
N ARG A 269 -27.91 -18.61 -5.35
CA ARG A 269 -27.59 -17.24 -5.82
C ARG A 269 -28.75 -16.28 -5.71
N ALA A 270 -30.00 -16.78 -5.69
CA ALA A 270 -31.20 -15.96 -5.44
C ALA A 270 -31.13 -15.16 -4.11
N ARG A 271 -30.28 -15.58 -3.15
CA ARG A 271 -30.07 -14.88 -1.87
C ARG A 271 -29.13 -13.68 -1.98
N LEU A 272 -28.29 -13.61 -3.03
CA LEU A 272 -27.20 -12.65 -3.12
C LEU A 272 -27.66 -11.18 -3.16
N ALA A 273 -28.88 -10.91 -3.62
CA ALA A 273 -29.49 -9.58 -3.55
C ALA A 273 -29.64 -9.12 -2.08
N ARG A 274 -30.11 -10.03 -1.19
CA ARG A 274 -30.26 -9.76 0.25
C ARG A 274 -28.92 -9.70 0.96
N VAL A 275 -27.93 -10.48 0.50
CA VAL A 275 -26.55 -10.40 1.01
C VAL A 275 -25.95 -9.04 0.67
N ALA A 276 -26.12 -8.55 -0.56
CA ALA A 276 -25.59 -7.27 -1.02
C ALA A 276 -26.27 -6.04 -0.39
N SER A 277 -27.57 -6.16 -0.02
CA SER A 277 -28.30 -5.08 0.69
C SER A 277 -28.06 -5.07 2.20
N GLY A 278 -27.40 -6.09 2.77
CA GLY A 278 -27.25 -6.23 4.21
C GLY A 278 -28.46 -6.86 4.94
N ASP A 279 -29.56 -7.17 4.23
CA ASP A 279 -30.73 -7.84 4.80
C ASP A 279 -30.41 -9.27 5.27
N GLU A 280 -29.32 -9.81 4.81
CA GLU A 280 -28.82 -11.15 5.17
C GLU A 280 -27.33 -11.08 5.51
N LEU A 281 -27.03 -11.03 6.80
CA LEU A 281 -25.66 -11.09 7.30
C LEU A 281 -25.25 -12.55 7.52
N GLY A 282 -24.03 -12.87 7.07
CA GLY A 282 -23.52 -14.22 7.17
C GLY A 282 -22.02 -14.30 7.45
N CYS A 283 -21.57 -15.50 7.79
CA CYS A 283 -20.18 -15.79 8.07
C CYS A 283 -19.66 -17.00 7.27
N PHE A 284 -18.34 -17.10 7.19
CA PHE A 284 -17.62 -18.14 6.47
C PHE A 284 -16.92 -19.05 7.50
N ALA A 285 -17.52 -20.18 7.82
CA ALA A 285 -17.10 -21.06 8.90
C ALA A 285 -16.24 -22.23 8.35
N MET A 286 -14.98 -21.93 8.00
CA MET A 286 -14.04 -22.94 7.50
C MET A 286 -13.05 -23.37 8.58
N SER A 287 -12.24 -22.44 9.13
CA SER A 287 -11.14 -22.75 10.05
C SER A 287 -11.63 -23.39 11.35
N GLU A 288 -10.88 -24.36 11.85
CA GLU A 288 -11.07 -25.01 13.15
C GLU A 288 -9.86 -24.78 14.05
N VAL A 289 -10.04 -24.96 15.35
CA VAL A 289 -8.93 -24.91 16.32
C VAL A 289 -7.80 -25.86 15.93
N GLY A 290 -8.13 -27.07 15.53
CA GLY A 290 -7.19 -28.09 15.08
C GLY A 290 -6.66 -27.87 13.66
N HIS A 291 -7.36 -27.10 12.82
CA HIS A 291 -7.09 -27.00 11.38
C HIS A 291 -7.22 -25.53 10.88
N GLY A 292 -6.19 -24.73 11.10
CA GLY A 292 -6.08 -23.35 10.58
C GLY A 292 -5.57 -23.33 9.13
N SER A 293 -4.38 -23.89 8.90
CA SER A 293 -3.75 -23.95 7.57
C SER A 293 -4.14 -25.21 6.79
N ASN A 294 -4.24 -26.34 7.46
CA ASN A 294 -4.68 -27.62 6.84
C ASN A 294 -6.20 -27.73 6.79
N VAL A 295 -6.83 -26.86 6.02
CA VAL A 295 -8.31 -26.84 5.90
C VAL A 295 -8.90 -28.05 5.15
N ALA A 296 -8.08 -28.86 4.49
CA ALA A 296 -8.51 -30.17 3.97
C ALA A 296 -8.77 -31.19 5.07
N GLY A 297 -8.13 -31.01 6.22
CA GLY A 297 -8.23 -31.89 7.39
C GLY A 297 -9.31 -31.50 8.39
N VAL A 298 -10.21 -30.54 8.09
CA VAL A 298 -11.30 -30.16 9.02
C VAL A 298 -12.08 -31.40 9.50
N GLU A 299 -12.47 -31.36 10.77
CA GLU A 299 -13.08 -32.50 11.45
C GLU A 299 -14.61 -32.38 11.60
N THR A 300 -15.19 -31.19 11.45
CA THR A 300 -16.65 -31.00 11.43
C THR A 300 -17.27 -31.95 10.39
N ILE A 301 -18.31 -32.66 10.76
CA ILE A 301 -19.00 -33.68 9.94
C ILE A 301 -20.31 -33.13 9.39
N ALA A 302 -20.58 -33.41 8.12
CA ALA A 302 -21.86 -33.19 7.45
C ALA A 302 -22.39 -34.55 6.97
N ARG A 303 -23.35 -35.14 7.67
CA ARG A 303 -23.89 -36.46 7.36
C ARG A 303 -25.24 -36.34 6.66
N TYR A 304 -25.38 -36.93 5.48
CA TYR A 304 -26.65 -37.01 4.78
C TYR A 304 -27.51 -38.11 5.36
N ASP A 305 -28.75 -37.77 5.73
CA ASP A 305 -29.78 -38.68 6.16
C ASP A 305 -30.77 -38.91 5.01
N HIS A 306 -30.79 -40.15 4.50
CA HIS A 306 -31.63 -40.51 3.36
C HIS A 306 -33.14 -40.51 3.72
N ALA A 307 -33.50 -40.83 4.97
CA ALA A 307 -34.91 -40.93 5.38
C ALA A 307 -35.60 -39.56 5.45
N THR A 308 -34.87 -38.54 5.95
CA THR A 308 -35.40 -37.19 6.10
C THR A 308 -34.98 -36.25 4.94
N ARG A 309 -34.01 -36.66 4.11
CA ARG A 309 -33.38 -35.83 3.06
C ARG A 309 -32.73 -34.57 3.63
N GLU A 310 -32.12 -34.70 4.79
CA GLU A 310 -31.43 -33.61 5.49
C GLU A 310 -29.93 -33.89 5.60
N ILE A 311 -29.17 -32.84 5.81
CA ILE A 311 -27.75 -32.90 6.19
C ILE A 311 -27.66 -32.54 7.66
N GLU A 312 -27.11 -33.43 8.46
CA GLU A 312 -26.81 -33.22 9.88
C GLU A 312 -25.38 -32.73 10.03
N ILE A 313 -25.20 -31.54 10.62
CA ILE A 313 -23.91 -30.95 10.92
C ILE A 313 -23.57 -31.18 12.39
N HIS A 314 -22.37 -31.73 12.65
CA HIS A 314 -21.88 -32.04 13.99
C HIS A 314 -20.43 -31.71 14.21
N THR A 315 -20.10 -31.11 15.36
CA THR A 315 -18.75 -30.82 15.85
C THR A 315 -18.32 -31.95 16.78
N PRO A 316 -17.49 -32.91 16.35
CA PRO A 316 -17.21 -34.13 17.13
C PRO A 316 -16.35 -33.93 18.36
N GLY A 317 -15.66 -32.81 18.49
CA GLY A 317 -14.77 -32.47 19.59
C GLY A 317 -14.29 -31.03 19.55
N GLU A 318 -13.55 -30.59 20.57
CA GLU A 318 -13.06 -29.20 20.66
C GLU A 318 -12.07 -28.83 19.56
N SER A 319 -11.31 -29.78 19.01
CA SER A 319 -10.42 -29.54 17.84
C SER A 319 -11.20 -29.15 16.58
N ALA A 320 -12.42 -29.64 16.44
CA ALA A 320 -13.33 -29.36 15.31
C ALA A 320 -14.12 -28.05 15.49
N ARG A 321 -14.05 -27.41 16.64
CA ARG A 321 -14.70 -26.13 16.88
C ARG A 321 -14.25 -25.11 15.85
N LYS A 322 -15.22 -24.45 15.19
CA LYS A 322 -14.91 -23.33 14.31
C LYS A 322 -14.40 -22.14 15.12
N GLU A 323 -13.30 -21.54 14.71
CA GLU A 323 -12.62 -20.48 15.45
C GLU A 323 -12.23 -19.33 14.51
N TRP A 324 -12.15 -18.13 15.07
CA TRP A 324 -11.82 -16.86 14.38
C TRP A 324 -12.83 -16.44 13.32
N ILE A 325 -14.05 -16.93 13.37
CA ILE A 325 -15.06 -16.72 12.34
C ILE A 325 -15.62 -15.29 12.45
N GLY A 326 -15.31 -14.44 11.47
CA GLY A 326 -15.84 -13.07 11.41
C GLY A 326 -17.36 -13.08 11.26
N GLY A 327 -18.07 -12.29 12.08
CA GLY A 327 -19.52 -12.24 12.16
C GLY A 327 -20.14 -13.26 13.12
N ALA A 328 -19.42 -14.30 13.53
CA ALA A 328 -20.01 -15.40 14.30
C ALA A 328 -20.31 -15.05 15.76
N ALA A 329 -19.65 -14.06 16.34
CA ALA A 329 -19.93 -13.66 17.73
C ALA A 329 -21.31 -13.02 17.89
N HIS A 330 -21.73 -12.14 16.96
CA HIS A 330 -22.97 -11.37 17.10
C HIS A 330 -23.80 -11.26 15.80
N ASP A 331 -23.21 -10.78 14.69
CA ASP A 331 -23.98 -10.23 13.58
C ASP A 331 -24.50 -11.25 12.57
N ALA A 332 -23.76 -12.35 12.35
CA ALA A 332 -24.13 -13.33 11.34
C ALA A 332 -25.35 -14.15 11.78
N ARG A 333 -26.36 -14.21 10.90
CA ARG A 333 -27.54 -15.05 11.03
C ARG A 333 -27.41 -16.37 10.28
N PHE A 334 -26.55 -16.42 9.28
CA PHE A 334 -26.26 -17.58 8.46
C PHE A 334 -24.76 -17.88 8.45
N ALA A 335 -24.42 -19.15 8.21
CA ALA A 335 -23.04 -19.57 8.01
C ALA A 335 -22.93 -20.46 6.77
N VAL A 336 -21.87 -20.24 5.97
CA VAL A 336 -21.38 -21.28 5.06
C VAL A 336 -20.36 -22.10 5.83
N VAL A 337 -20.74 -23.33 6.20
CA VAL A 337 -19.94 -24.25 7.01
C VAL A 337 -19.23 -25.26 6.12
N PHE A 338 -17.91 -25.35 6.26
CA PHE A 338 -17.08 -26.35 5.58
C PHE A 338 -16.95 -27.58 6.51
N ALA A 339 -17.34 -28.75 6.00
CA ALA A 339 -17.38 -29.99 6.76
C ALA A 339 -17.08 -31.19 5.88
N GLN A 340 -16.66 -32.31 6.49
CA GLN A 340 -16.47 -33.60 5.84
C GLN A 340 -17.84 -34.19 5.49
N LEU A 341 -18.17 -34.29 4.21
CA LEU A 341 -19.44 -34.85 3.78
C LEU A 341 -19.42 -36.38 3.83
N GLU A 342 -20.39 -36.96 4.52
CA GLU A 342 -20.65 -38.41 4.59
C GLU A 342 -22.01 -38.74 3.96
N VAL A 343 -22.02 -39.62 2.96
CA VAL A 343 -23.24 -40.10 2.30
C VAL A 343 -23.20 -41.62 2.28
N ALA A 344 -24.22 -42.26 2.80
CA ALA A 344 -24.34 -43.74 2.90
C ALA A 344 -23.05 -44.38 3.49
N GLY A 345 -22.48 -43.80 4.53
CA GLY A 345 -21.27 -44.29 5.20
C GLY A 345 -19.94 -44.01 4.46
N THR A 346 -19.99 -43.39 3.29
CA THR A 346 -18.80 -43.03 2.51
C THR A 346 -18.43 -41.55 2.72
N ARG A 347 -17.16 -41.29 3.00
CA ARG A 347 -16.60 -39.91 3.08
C ARG A 347 -16.23 -39.38 1.70
N HIS A 348 -16.76 -38.22 1.37
CA HIS A 348 -16.53 -37.52 0.10
C HIS A 348 -15.58 -36.30 0.20
N GLY A 349 -14.98 -36.04 1.38
CA GLY A 349 -14.13 -34.89 1.65
C GLY A 349 -14.91 -33.63 1.98
N VAL A 350 -14.21 -32.49 2.04
CA VAL A 350 -14.79 -31.23 2.48
C VAL A 350 -15.77 -30.66 1.46
N HIS A 351 -16.96 -30.29 1.95
CA HIS A 351 -18.03 -29.61 1.21
C HIS A 351 -18.53 -28.40 2.00
N ALA A 352 -19.23 -27.50 1.33
CA ALA A 352 -19.79 -26.28 1.91
C ALA A 352 -21.32 -26.45 2.06
N VAL A 353 -21.84 -26.20 3.25
CA VAL A 353 -23.26 -26.26 3.58
C VAL A 353 -23.71 -24.91 4.15
N LEU A 354 -24.78 -24.35 3.60
CA LEU A 354 -25.39 -23.13 4.08
C LEU A 354 -26.40 -23.42 5.18
N LEU A 355 -26.25 -22.86 6.36
CA LEU A 355 -27.21 -23.07 7.44
C LEU A 355 -27.47 -21.79 8.24
N PRO A 356 -28.71 -21.62 8.79
CA PRO A 356 -28.95 -20.59 9.80
C PRO A 356 -28.17 -20.91 11.06
N ILE A 357 -27.66 -19.88 11.74
CA ILE A 357 -27.01 -20.03 13.06
C ILE A 357 -27.72 -19.22 14.15
N ARG A 358 -28.55 -18.26 13.75
CA ARG A 358 -29.39 -17.47 14.67
C ARG A 358 -30.80 -17.29 14.13
N THR A 359 -31.74 -17.10 15.06
CA THR A 359 -33.11 -16.67 14.79
C THR A 359 -33.17 -15.23 14.34
N ASP A 360 -34.35 -14.75 13.99
CA ASP A 360 -34.56 -13.33 13.64
C ASP A 360 -34.31 -12.39 14.84
N ASP A 361 -34.48 -12.87 16.05
CA ASP A 361 -34.22 -12.14 17.30
C ASP A 361 -32.73 -12.15 17.71
N GLY A 362 -31.87 -12.80 16.90
CA GLY A 362 -30.40 -12.85 17.14
C GLY A 362 -29.96 -14.00 18.07
N GLU A 363 -30.86 -14.81 18.60
CA GLU A 363 -30.53 -15.94 19.47
C GLU A 363 -30.02 -17.13 18.67
N PRO A 364 -29.04 -17.90 19.16
CA PRO A 364 -28.61 -19.15 18.52
C PRO A 364 -29.76 -20.10 18.31
N ILE A 365 -29.85 -20.76 17.14
CA ILE A 365 -30.82 -21.80 16.88
C ILE A 365 -30.48 -23.06 17.65
N ALA A 366 -31.47 -23.98 17.80
CA ALA A 366 -31.27 -25.25 18.47
C ALA A 366 -30.11 -26.04 17.87
N GLY A 367 -29.20 -26.52 18.71
CA GLY A 367 -28.01 -27.26 18.31
C GLY A 367 -26.82 -26.37 17.89
N VAL A 368 -26.98 -25.06 17.78
CA VAL A 368 -25.84 -24.13 17.54
C VAL A 368 -25.45 -23.47 18.84
N ARG A 369 -24.16 -23.53 19.16
CA ARG A 369 -23.55 -22.74 20.24
C ARG A 369 -22.58 -21.78 19.66
N THR A 370 -22.66 -20.51 20.08
CA THR A 370 -21.76 -19.44 19.67
C THR A 370 -20.90 -18.98 20.83
N GLY A 371 -19.74 -18.39 20.54
CA GLY A 371 -18.88 -17.77 21.54
C GLY A 371 -18.09 -16.64 20.93
N ASP A 372 -17.72 -15.68 21.75
CA ASP A 372 -16.89 -14.52 21.35
C ASP A 372 -15.39 -14.86 21.48
N SER A 373 -14.59 -14.48 20.51
CA SER A 373 -13.12 -14.61 20.59
C SER A 373 -12.47 -13.58 21.52
N GLY A 374 -13.21 -12.57 21.98
CA GLY A 374 -12.74 -11.55 22.92
C GLY A 374 -11.90 -10.44 22.27
N THR A 375 -11.12 -9.75 23.10
CA THR A 375 -10.21 -8.68 22.67
C THR A 375 -9.02 -9.24 21.91
N LYS A 376 -8.69 -8.62 20.80
CA LYS A 376 -7.61 -9.04 19.89
C LYS A 376 -6.52 -7.96 19.83
N MET A 377 -5.37 -8.27 19.25
CA MET A 377 -4.31 -7.27 19.05
C MET A 377 -4.70 -6.17 18.05
N GLY A 378 -5.57 -6.47 17.10
CA GLY A 378 -6.07 -5.55 16.08
C GLY A 378 -7.41 -6.03 15.53
N LEU A 379 -8.01 -5.24 14.60
CA LEU A 379 -9.31 -5.53 13.98
C LEU A 379 -10.42 -5.76 15.02
N ASN A 380 -10.43 -4.99 16.10
CA ASN A 380 -11.35 -5.18 17.23
C ASN A 380 -12.81 -4.86 16.85
N GLY A 381 -13.05 -4.06 15.79
CA GLY A 381 -14.38 -3.83 15.24
C GLY A 381 -14.98 -5.01 14.48
N VAL A 382 -14.22 -6.10 14.24
CA VAL A 382 -14.74 -7.35 13.69
C VAL A 382 -15.19 -8.26 14.84
N ASP A 383 -16.41 -8.72 14.80
CA ASP A 383 -17.00 -9.63 15.78
C ASP A 383 -16.63 -11.11 15.50
N ASN A 384 -15.32 -11.42 15.66
CA ASN A 384 -14.84 -12.79 15.53
C ASN A 384 -15.41 -13.69 16.63
N GLY A 385 -15.86 -14.85 16.23
CA GLY A 385 -16.49 -15.81 17.14
C GLY A 385 -16.14 -17.27 16.87
N ARG A 386 -16.74 -18.10 17.69
CA ARG A 386 -16.63 -19.55 17.72
C ARG A 386 -17.97 -20.16 17.41
N LEU A 387 -17.97 -21.32 16.75
CA LEU A 387 -19.18 -22.07 16.47
C LEU A 387 -18.99 -23.55 16.81
N TRP A 388 -19.99 -24.13 17.46
CA TRP A 388 -20.14 -25.56 17.68
C TRP A 388 -21.51 -26.00 17.15
N PHE A 389 -21.58 -27.15 16.54
CA PHE A 389 -22.80 -27.72 15.99
C PHE A 389 -23.08 -29.05 16.69
N GLU A 390 -24.26 -29.17 17.29
CA GLU A 390 -24.74 -30.37 17.93
C GLU A 390 -25.96 -30.91 17.16
N HIS A 391 -25.68 -31.78 16.19
CA HIS A 391 -26.68 -32.42 15.35
C HIS A 391 -27.66 -31.47 14.66
N VAL A 392 -27.14 -30.35 14.14
CA VAL A 392 -27.95 -29.35 13.43
C VAL A 392 -28.37 -29.90 12.07
N ARG A 393 -29.68 -29.92 11.80
CA ARG A 393 -30.25 -30.46 10.57
C ARG A 393 -30.72 -29.38 9.63
N VAL A 394 -30.36 -29.51 8.35
CA VAL A 394 -30.81 -28.64 7.26
C VAL A 394 -31.19 -29.46 6.04
N PRO A 395 -32.13 -28.99 5.20
CA PRO A 395 -32.46 -29.65 3.94
C PRO A 395 -31.23 -29.91 3.07
N VAL A 396 -31.21 -30.99 2.30
CA VAL A 396 -30.13 -31.31 1.36
C VAL A 396 -29.87 -30.17 0.34
N ASP A 397 -30.91 -29.39 0.06
CA ASP A 397 -30.83 -28.20 -0.83
C ASP A 397 -29.92 -27.09 -0.30
N ASN A 398 -29.50 -27.16 0.96
CA ASN A 398 -28.52 -26.25 1.56
C ASN A 398 -27.07 -26.64 1.25
N LEU A 399 -26.80 -27.78 0.62
CA LEU A 399 -25.49 -28.10 0.06
C LEU A 399 -25.19 -27.16 -1.09
N LEU A 400 -24.05 -26.46 -1.06
CA LEU A 400 -23.60 -25.67 -2.19
C LEU A 400 -23.10 -26.60 -3.30
N ASP A 401 -23.94 -26.89 -4.26
CA ASP A 401 -23.91 -28.09 -5.08
C ASP A 401 -23.35 -27.89 -6.51
N ARG A 402 -22.59 -26.83 -6.74
CA ARG A 402 -21.97 -26.61 -8.08
C ARG A 402 -20.99 -27.72 -8.48
N PHE A 403 -20.26 -28.29 -7.54
CA PHE A 403 -19.19 -29.26 -7.78
C PHE A 403 -19.53 -30.66 -7.30
N ALA A 404 -20.65 -30.85 -6.61
CA ALA A 404 -21.13 -32.13 -6.16
C ALA A 404 -22.62 -32.08 -5.81
N THR A 405 -23.38 -33.12 -6.11
CA THR A 405 -24.80 -33.20 -5.88
C THR A 405 -25.17 -34.47 -5.12
N ILE A 406 -26.28 -34.43 -4.39
CA ILE A 406 -26.97 -35.62 -3.86
C ILE A 406 -28.35 -35.66 -4.52
N ASP A 407 -28.64 -36.70 -5.30
CA ASP A 407 -29.87 -36.78 -6.05
C ASP A 407 -31.08 -37.18 -5.15
N ARG A 408 -32.25 -37.38 -5.79
CA ARG A 408 -33.48 -37.76 -5.05
C ARG A 408 -33.40 -39.14 -4.42
N ASP A 409 -32.58 -40.00 -4.98
CA ASP A 409 -32.38 -41.38 -4.49
C ASP A 409 -31.24 -41.45 -3.46
N GLY A 410 -30.65 -40.29 -3.09
CA GLY A 410 -29.58 -40.18 -2.12
C GLY A 410 -28.19 -40.55 -2.68
N ALA A 411 -28.06 -40.69 -4.00
CA ALA A 411 -26.79 -41.00 -4.60
C ALA A 411 -25.93 -39.74 -4.75
N TYR A 412 -24.66 -39.81 -4.30
CA TYR A 412 -23.69 -38.76 -4.44
C TYR A 412 -23.06 -38.78 -5.84
N ALA A 413 -22.94 -37.62 -6.48
CA ALA A 413 -22.29 -37.49 -7.76
C ALA A 413 -21.40 -36.23 -7.79
N SER A 414 -20.24 -36.32 -8.46
CA SER A 414 -19.34 -35.17 -8.73
C SER A 414 -18.58 -35.36 -10.04
N PRO A 415 -18.44 -34.34 -10.86
CA PRO A 415 -17.59 -34.38 -12.07
C PRO A 415 -16.10 -34.50 -11.73
N ILE A 416 -15.69 -34.26 -10.48
CA ILE A 416 -14.31 -34.36 -10.02
C ILE A 416 -14.18 -35.52 -9.05
N ALA A 417 -13.64 -36.66 -9.52
CA ALA A 417 -13.58 -37.90 -8.77
C ALA A 417 -12.72 -37.82 -7.49
N SER A 418 -11.55 -37.14 -7.56
CA SER A 418 -10.66 -36.96 -6.39
C SER A 418 -11.22 -35.95 -5.40
N PRO A 419 -11.45 -36.31 -4.11
CA PRO A 419 -11.89 -35.40 -3.06
C PRO A 419 -10.94 -34.18 -2.93
N ASP A 420 -9.61 -34.40 -2.89
CA ASP A 420 -8.62 -33.36 -2.77
C ASP A 420 -8.66 -32.41 -3.96
N LYS A 421 -8.67 -32.96 -5.19
CA LYS A 421 -8.75 -32.14 -6.40
C LYS A 421 -10.02 -31.29 -6.43
N ARG A 422 -11.16 -31.86 -5.99
CA ARG A 422 -12.42 -31.12 -5.89
C ARG A 422 -12.34 -30.00 -4.87
N PHE A 423 -11.82 -30.27 -3.68
CA PHE A 423 -11.64 -29.29 -2.63
C PHE A 423 -10.75 -28.13 -3.08
N PHE A 424 -9.58 -28.41 -3.66
CA PHE A 424 -8.70 -27.36 -4.19
C PHE A 424 -9.33 -26.60 -5.35
N THR A 425 -10.15 -27.23 -6.20
CA THR A 425 -10.92 -26.54 -7.25
C THR A 425 -11.94 -25.57 -6.62
N MET A 426 -12.62 -25.97 -5.55
CA MET A 426 -13.53 -25.11 -4.80
C MET A 426 -12.78 -23.93 -4.18
N LEU A 427 -11.63 -24.14 -3.54
CA LEU A 427 -10.80 -23.06 -2.98
C LEU A 427 -10.26 -22.13 -4.05
N GLY A 428 -9.92 -22.62 -5.23
CA GLY A 428 -9.46 -21.80 -6.35
C GLY A 428 -10.50 -20.77 -6.82
N THR A 429 -11.79 -21.02 -6.58
CA THR A 429 -12.85 -20.03 -6.87
C THR A 429 -12.87 -18.86 -5.87
N LEU A 430 -12.18 -18.99 -4.73
CA LEU A 430 -12.11 -17.99 -3.65
C LEU A 430 -10.78 -17.21 -3.63
N ILE A 431 -9.97 -17.31 -4.70
CA ILE A 431 -8.66 -16.65 -4.82
C ILE A 431 -8.75 -15.13 -4.70
N GLY A 432 -9.90 -14.54 -5.02
CA GLY A 432 -10.17 -13.11 -4.91
C GLY A 432 -9.91 -12.56 -3.51
N GLY A 433 -10.11 -13.34 -2.45
CA GLY A 433 -9.81 -12.96 -1.08
C GLY A 433 -8.33 -12.63 -0.87
N ARG A 434 -7.40 -13.48 -1.38
CA ARG A 434 -5.95 -13.23 -1.30
C ARG A 434 -5.54 -11.96 -2.03
N ILE A 435 -6.13 -11.71 -3.21
CA ILE A 435 -5.87 -10.49 -4.00
C ILE A 435 -6.32 -9.26 -3.22
N SER A 436 -7.54 -9.29 -2.70
CA SER A 436 -8.14 -8.18 -1.95
C SER A 436 -7.38 -7.88 -0.66
N VAL A 437 -7.02 -8.92 0.11
CA VAL A 437 -6.25 -8.77 1.36
C VAL A 437 -4.86 -8.19 1.09
N GLY A 438 -4.14 -8.68 0.09
CA GLY A 438 -2.83 -8.13 -0.26
C GLY A 438 -2.90 -6.68 -0.73
N ALA A 439 -3.87 -6.34 -1.57
CA ALA A 439 -4.11 -4.96 -2.03
C ALA A 439 -4.55 -4.04 -0.88
N GLY A 440 -5.42 -4.53 0.03
CA GLY A 440 -5.84 -3.81 1.23
C GLY A 440 -4.68 -3.49 2.17
N ALA A 441 -3.76 -4.45 2.38
CA ALA A 441 -2.55 -4.25 3.18
C ALA A 441 -1.67 -3.12 2.59
N VAL A 442 -1.44 -3.13 1.27
CA VAL A 442 -0.70 -2.06 0.58
C VAL A 442 -1.43 -0.71 0.69
N SER A 443 -2.76 -0.70 0.64
CA SER A 443 -3.54 0.54 0.80
C SER A 443 -3.44 1.11 2.21
N ALA A 444 -3.47 0.28 3.24
CA ALA A 444 -3.25 0.70 4.63
C ALA A 444 -1.86 1.32 4.82
N SER A 445 -0.82 0.75 4.17
CA SER A 445 0.53 1.34 4.21
C SER A 445 0.60 2.71 3.53
N ARG A 446 -0.21 2.96 2.48
CA ARG A 446 -0.31 4.29 1.85
C ARG A 446 -0.76 5.36 2.84
N ALA A 447 -1.75 5.05 3.70
CA ALA A 447 -2.22 5.98 4.72
C ALA A 447 -1.12 6.31 5.74
N ALA A 448 -0.42 5.31 6.27
CA ALA A 448 0.66 5.52 7.23
C ALA A 448 1.83 6.33 6.63
N LEU A 449 2.23 6.02 5.38
CA LEU A 449 3.29 6.74 4.67
C LEU A 449 2.89 8.18 4.34
N ALA A 450 1.62 8.41 3.95
CA ALA A 450 1.13 9.77 3.71
C ALA A 450 1.17 10.62 4.99
N ILE A 451 0.76 10.07 6.13
CA ILE A 451 0.86 10.74 7.44
C ILE A 451 2.32 11.06 7.76
N ALA A 452 3.23 10.09 7.62
CA ALA A 452 4.63 10.27 7.98
C ALA A 452 5.37 11.26 7.06
N VAL A 453 5.11 11.23 5.75
CA VAL A 453 5.70 12.17 4.79
C VAL A 453 5.19 13.60 5.06
N ARG A 454 3.87 13.77 5.24
CA ARG A 454 3.29 15.07 5.56
C ARG A 454 3.87 15.64 6.84
N TYR A 455 3.99 14.82 7.89
CA TYR A 455 4.63 15.22 9.15
C TYR A 455 6.11 15.58 8.98
N ALA A 456 6.86 14.80 8.20
CA ALA A 456 8.29 15.03 7.98
C ALA A 456 8.58 16.31 7.21
N GLU A 457 7.65 16.84 6.42
CA GLU A 457 7.79 18.10 5.72
C GLU A 457 7.58 19.33 6.61
N THR A 458 6.91 19.16 7.73
CA THR A 458 6.57 20.27 8.64
C THR A 458 7.35 20.23 9.95
N ARG A 459 7.60 19.02 10.50
CA ARG A 459 8.31 18.84 11.77
C ARG A 459 9.80 19.14 11.61
N ARG A 460 10.31 19.98 12.49
CA ARG A 460 11.73 20.35 12.56
C ARG A 460 12.38 19.76 13.80
N GLN A 461 13.65 19.39 13.73
CA GLN A 461 14.50 18.90 14.81
C GLN A 461 15.97 19.05 14.44
N PHE A 462 16.79 19.42 15.40
CA PHE A 462 18.23 19.57 15.27
C PHE A 462 18.65 20.58 14.18
N GLY A 463 19.85 21.05 14.29
CA GLY A 463 20.50 22.05 13.45
C GLY A 463 21.49 22.77 14.32
N ALA A 464 22.52 23.37 13.77
CA ALA A 464 23.48 24.13 14.56
C ALA A 464 22.84 25.43 15.06
N ASP A 465 22.09 26.09 14.21
CA ASP A 465 21.48 27.39 14.43
C ASP A 465 19.96 27.39 14.10
N VAL A 466 19.50 26.58 13.13
CA VAL A 466 18.08 26.39 12.78
C VAL A 466 17.71 24.92 12.77
N GLU A 467 16.57 24.56 13.36
CA GLU A 467 16.03 23.22 13.25
C GLU A 467 15.61 22.93 11.80
N ARG A 468 16.10 21.80 11.27
CA ARG A 468 15.80 21.35 9.91
C ARG A 468 14.56 20.50 9.89
N ARG A 469 13.82 20.53 8.78
CA ARG A 469 12.70 19.60 8.58
C ARG A 469 13.21 18.17 8.65
N LEU A 470 12.40 17.25 9.18
CA LEU A 470 12.77 15.84 9.20
C LEU A 470 13.03 15.30 7.78
N MET A 471 12.32 15.80 6.77
CA MET A 471 12.51 15.42 5.38
C MET A 471 13.88 15.89 4.82
N ASP A 472 14.57 16.83 5.43
CA ASP A 472 15.89 17.29 4.98
C ASP A 472 17.03 16.35 5.39
N TYR A 473 16.78 15.45 6.36
CA TYR A 473 17.78 14.47 6.83
C TYR A 473 17.88 13.25 5.91
N PRO A 474 19.05 12.92 5.35
CA PRO A 474 19.24 11.77 4.47
C PRO A 474 18.82 10.44 5.11
N THR A 475 19.06 10.26 6.42
CA THR A 475 18.64 9.07 7.17
C THR A 475 17.13 8.94 7.28
N HIS A 476 16.43 10.06 7.42
CA HIS A 476 14.96 10.08 7.46
C HIS A 476 14.35 9.78 6.09
N ARG A 477 14.88 10.40 5.02
CA ARG A 477 14.53 10.07 3.63
C ARG A 477 14.73 8.59 3.32
N ARG A 478 15.87 8.04 3.72
CA ARG A 478 16.19 6.61 3.53
C ARG A 478 15.24 5.68 4.29
N ARG A 479 14.68 6.11 5.40
CA ARG A 479 13.66 5.36 6.15
C ARG A 479 12.32 5.32 5.43
N LEU A 480 11.87 6.39 4.77
CA LEU A 480 10.51 6.52 4.22
C LEU A 480 10.44 6.28 2.70
N LEU A 481 11.32 6.90 1.90
CA LEU A 481 11.15 6.93 0.45
C LEU A 481 11.26 5.57 -0.25
N PRO A 482 12.09 4.60 0.20
CA PRO A 482 12.05 3.26 -0.36
C PRO A 482 10.69 2.58 -0.17
N HIS A 483 10.02 2.78 0.98
CA HIS A 483 8.68 2.23 1.21
C HIS A 483 7.62 2.95 0.37
N VAL A 484 7.72 4.27 0.20
CA VAL A 484 6.83 5.02 -0.70
C VAL A 484 6.96 4.49 -2.13
N ALA A 485 8.19 4.32 -2.62
CA ALA A 485 8.45 3.80 -3.96
C ALA A 485 7.96 2.36 -4.14
N ASP A 486 8.19 1.49 -3.15
CA ASP A 486 7.75 0.10 -3.20
C ASP A 486 6.22 -0.02 -3.14
N THR A 487 5.55 0.88 -2.41
CA THR A 487 4.09 1.00 -2.40
C THR A 487 3.54 1.33 -3.79
N VAL A 488 4.20 2.20 -4.56
CA VAL A 488 3.85 2.52 -5.95
C VAL A 488 3.91 1.26 -6.83
N LEU A 489 5.00 0.49 -6.72
CA LEU A 489 5.15 -0.76 -7.49
C LEU A 489 4.08 -1.78 -7.15
N LEU A 490 3.87 -2.03 -5.87
CA LEU A 490 2.90 -3.01 -5.40
C LEU A 490 1.46 -2.64 -5.79
N LYS A 491 1.12 -1.34 -5.76
CA LYS A 491 -0.18 -0.86 -6.25
C LYS A 491 -0.41 -1.23 -7.71
N VAL A 492 0.58 -1.01 -8.57
CA VAL A 492 0.53 -1.38 -9.98
C VAL A 492 0.43 -2.90 -10.15
N ALA A 493 1.21 -3.67 -9.38
CA ALA A 493 1.19 -5.12 -9.44
C ALA A 493 -0.16 -5.71 -9.04
N PHE A 494 -0.79 -5.22 -7.97
CA PHE A 494 -2.14 -5.66 -7.59
C PHE A 494 -3.20 -5.26 -8.61
N ARG A 495 -3.06 -4.11 -9.28
CA ARG A 495 -3.94 -3.74 -10.40
C ARG A 495 -3.87 -4.76 -11.53
N GLN A 496 -2.68 -5.16 -11.95
CA GLN A 496 -2.49 -6.20 -12.97
C GLN A 496 -3.04 -7.55 -12.54
N LEU A 497 -2.80 -7.93 -11.29
CA LEU A 497 -3.32 -9.19 -10.75
C LEU A 497 -4.86 -9.21 -10.73
N ARG A 498 -5.50 -8.11 -10.34
CA ARG A 498 -6.95 -7.94 -10.36
C ARG A 498 -7.53 -8.08 -11.77
N ALA A 499 -6.91 -7.42 -12.77
CA ALA A 499 -7.34 -7.53 -14.16
C ALA A 499 -7.21 -8.97 -14.70
N ARG A 500 -6.13 -9.67 -14.35
CA ARG A 500 -5.96 -11.11 -14.70
C ARG A 500 -7.01 -11.99 -14.00
N HIS A 501 -7.35 -11.70 -12.75
CA HIS A 501 -8.39 -12.43 -12.02
C HIS A 501 -9.77 -12.25 -12.66
N ALA A 502 -10.13 -11.03 -13.07
CA ALA A 502 -11.39 -10.77 -13.78
C ALA A 502 -11.47 -11.54 -15.10
N LYS A 503 -10.37 -11.59 -15.88
CA LYS A 503 -10.28 -12.39 -17.12
C LYS A 503 -10.40 -13.89 -16.85
N ALA A 504 -9.77 -14.39 -15.80
CA ALA A 504 -9.90 -15.81 -15.40
C ALA A 504 -11.34 -16.16 -15.06
N PHE A 505 -12.00 -15.25 -14.34
CA PHE A 505 -13.39 -15.42 -13.97
C PHE A 505 -14.34 -15.38 -15.19
N ALA A 506 -14.08 -14.52 -16.17
CA ALA A 506 -14.82 -14.48 -17.44
C ALA A 506 -14.55 -15.73 -18.34
N GLY A 507 -13.68 -16.65 -17.90
CA GLY A 507 -13.34 -17.84 -18.68
C GLY A 507 -12.33 -17.60 -19.81
N GLU A 508 -11.70 -16.43 -19.84
CA GLU A 508 -10.71 -16.04 -20.86
C GLU A 508 -9.32 -16.65 -20.60
N LEU A 509 -9.07 -17.19 -19.40
CA LEU A 509 -7.83 -17.88 -19.05
C LEU A 509 -8.11 -19.39 -18.90
N GLY A 510 -7.39 -20.21 -19.66
CA GLY A 510 -7.59 -21.67 -19.65
C GLY A 510 -6.96 -22.37 -18.43
N ASP A 511 -5.85 -21.88 -17.89
CA ASP A 511 -5.14 -22.44 -16.73
C ASP A 511 -4.93 -21.35 -15.65
N THR A 512 -5.54 -21.53 -14.50
CA THR A 512 -5.51 -20.57 -13.39
C THR A 512 -4.37 -20.81 -12.39
N ARG A 513 -3.59 -21.88 -12.53
CA ARG A 513 -2.54 -22.24 -11.55
C ARG A 513 -1.47 -21.18 -11.40
N GLU A 514 -1.08 -20.52 -12.49
CA GLU A 514 -0.13 -19.41 -12.44
C GLU A 514 -0.75 -18.20 -11.72
N LEU A 515 -2.02 -17.88 -11.96
CA LEU A 515 -2.75 -16.82 -11.28
C LEU A 515 -2.85 -17.09 -9.78
N GLU A 516 -3.09 -18.35 -9.37
CA GLU A 516 -3.11 -18.76 -7.96
C GLU A 516 -1.75 -18.54 -7.29
N ALA A 517 -0.66 -18.90 -7.97
CA ALA A 517 0.70 -18.66 -7.49
C ALA A 517 1.02 -17.17 -7.39
N GLN A 518 0.62 -16.37 -8.38
CA GLN A 518 0.79 -14.91 -8.39
C GLN A 518 0.01 -14.26 -7.24
N ALA A 519 -1.24 -14.64 -7.02
CA ALA A 519 -2.06 -14.14 -5.93
C ALA A 519 -1.47 -14.47 -4.56
N ALA A 520 -0.97 -15.69 -4.38
CA ALA A 520 -0.32 -16.11 -3.15
C ALA A 520 1.00 -15.35 -2.91
N ALA A 521 1.86 -15.23 -3.94
CA ALA A 521 3.13 -14.52 -3.83
C ALA A 521 2.93 -13.03 -3.53
N LEU A 522 2.00 -12.35 -4.23
CA LEU A 522 1.75 -10.94 -4.01
C LEU A 522 1.08 -10.67 -2.65
N LYS A 523 0.21 -11.56 -2.16
CA LYS A 523 -0.34 -11.45 -0.81
C LYS A 523 0.77 -11.49 0.24
N VAL A 524 1.72 -12.42 0.09
CA VAL A 524 2.90 -12.53 0.98
C VAL A 524 3.74 -11.25 0.94
N LEU A 525 4.11 -10.77 -0.25
CA LEU A 525 4.94 -9.57 -0.40
C LEU A 525 4.22 -8.30 0.06
N GLY A 526 2.95 -8.12 -0.32
CA GLY A 526 2.15 -6.95 0.03
C GLY A 526 1.89 -6.83 1.53
N SER A 527 1.56 -7.93 2.21
CA SER A 527 1.34 -7.90 3.67
C SER A 527 2.64 -7.69 4.46
N ARG A 528 3.77 -8.29 4.04
CA ARG A 528 5.09 -8.02 4.63
C ARG A 528 5.53 -6.57 4.42
N HIS A 529 5.33 -6.04 3.21
CA HIS A 529 5.59 -4.63 2.92
C HIS A 529 4.77 -3.72 3.83
N ALA A 530 3.48 -3.99 4.02
CA ALA A 530 2.61 -3.17 4.85
C ALA A 530 3.11 -3.08 6.30
N ILE A 531 3.51 -4.20 6.90
CA ILE A 531 4.10 -4.23 8.25
C ILE A 531 5.37 -3.36 8.30
N ALA A 532 6.28 -3.54 7.35
CA ALA A 532 7.54 -2.80 7.33
C ALA A 532 7.32 -1.30 7.11
N ALA A 533 6.46 -0.92 6.18
CA ALA A 533 6.15 0.47 5.84
C ALA A 533 5.43 1.20 6.99
N VAL A 534 4.42 0.56 7.61
CA VAL A 534 3.71 1.15 8.77
C VAL A 534 4.64 1.28 9.97
N GLN A 535 5.52 0.31 10.20
CA GLN A 535 6.52 0.40 11.28
C GLN A 535 7.52 1.54 11.01
N ALA A 536 8.01 1.67 9.77
CA ALA A 536 8.90 2.77 9.39
C ALA A 536 8.22 4.14 9.57
N ALA A 537 6.94 4.26 9.17
CA ALA A 537 6.13 5.47 9.37
C ALA A 537 5.96 5.80 10.86
N ARG A 538 5.65 4.80 11.70
CA ARG A 538 5.52 4.97 13.15
C ARG A 538 6.80 5.53 13.78
N GLU A 539 7.93 4.95 13.42
CA GLU A 539 9.24 5.39 13.93
C GLU A 539 9.63 6.77 13.42
N ALA A 540 9.32 7.08 12.14
CA ALA A 540 9.58 8.36 11.53
C ALA A 540 8.84 9.52 12.22
N CYS A 541 7.67 9.24 12.80
CA CYS A 541 6.89 10.23 13.55
C CYS A 541 7.27 10.34 15.04
N GLY A 542 8.28 9.58 15.51
CA GLY A 542 8.74 9.63 16.90
C GLY A 542 7.60 9.38 17.91
N GLY A 543 7.50 10.22 18.94
CA GLY A 543 6.43 10.14 19.95
C GLY A 543 5.02 10.35 19.37
N GLN A 544 4.87 11.13 18.33
CA GLN A 544 3.58 11.31 17.65
C GLN A 544 3.10 10.03 16.96
N GLY A 545 4.02 9.19 16.47
CA GLY A 545 3.69 7.88 15.91
C GLY A 545 3.24 6.84 16.95
N TYR A 546 3.36 7.14 18.25
CA TYR A 546 2.88 6.31 19.36
C TYR A 546 1.45 6.65 19.78
N LEU A 547 0.99 7.87 19.51
CA LEU A 547 -0.32 8.34 19.92
C LEU A 547 -1.44 7.81 19.03
N ALA A 548 -2.46 7.21 19.63
CA ALA A 548 -3.62 6.64 18.93
C ALA A 548 -4.36 7.69 18.06
N VAL A 549 -4.42 8.95 18.50
CA VAL A 549 -5.03 10.05 17.73
C VAL A 549 -4.43 10.20 16.33
N ASN A 550 -3.15 9.85 16.15
CA ASN A 550 -2.43 9.93 14.88
C ASN A 550 -2.53 8.65 14.03
N ARG A 551 -3.40 7.71 14.39
CA ARG A 551 -3.80 6.55 13.58
C ARG A 551 -2.73 5.47 13.35
N ILE A 552 -1.44 5.80 13.29
CA ILE A 552 -0.38 4.85 12.94
C ILE A 552 -0.35 3.62 13.86
N PRO A 553 -0.54 3.71 15.21
CA PRO A 553 -0.58 2.54 16.08
C PRO A 553 -1.68 1.55 15.73
N GLU A 554 -2.89 2.05 15.39
CA GLU A 554 -4.03 1.25 14.95
C GLU A 554 -3.69 0.52 13.65
N LEU A 555 -3.26 1.26 12.61
CA LEU A 555 -2.85 0.65 11.34
C LEU A 555 -1.79 -0.44 11.56
N ARG A 556 -0.85 -0.24 12.50
CA ARG A 556 0.21 -1.20 12.77
C ARG A 556 -0.33 -2.52 13.35
N THR A 557 -1.23 -2.45 14.32
CA THR A 557 -1.82 -3.65 14.93
C THR A 557 -2.77 -4.38 13.98
N ASP A 558 -3.46 -3.65 13.14
CA ASP A 558 -4.42 -4.21 12.20
C ASP A 558 -3.73 -4.89 11.00
N VAL A 559 -2.72 -4.25 10.37
CA VAL A 559 -2.03 -4.85 9.21
C VAL A 559 -1.22 -6.08 9.56
N ASP A 560 -0.83 -6.27 10.82
CA ASP A 560 -0.08 -7.45 11.26
C ASP A 560 -0.88 -8.73 11.00
N ILE A 561 -2.18 -8.70 11.23
CA ILE A 561 -3.09 -9.84 11.02
C ILE A 561 -3.13 -10.28 9.55
N PHE A 562 -2.90 -9.36 8.61
CA PHE A 562 -2.92 -9.65 7.16
C PHE A 562 -1.84 -10.66 6.73
N THR A 563 -0.84 -10.95 7.56
CA THR A 563 0.12 -12.03 7.29
C THR A 563 -0.43 -13.41 7.60
N THR A 564 -1.50 -13.50 8.36
CA THR A 564 -2.05 -14.76 8.92
C THR A 564 -3.31 -15.22 8.19
N PHE A 565 -4.33 -14.39 8.07
CA PHE A 565 -5.60 -14.80 7.46
C PHE A 565 -5.53 -14.78 5.92
N GLU A 566 -6.50 -15.40 5.26
CA GLU A 566 -6.49 -15.74 3.82
C GLU A 566 -5.27 -16.60 3.42
N GLY A 567 -4.78 -17.38 4.39
CA GLY A 567 -3.60 -18.24 4.30
C GLY A 567 -2.35 -17.62 4.91
N ASP A 568 -1.76 -18.33 5.86
CA ASP A 568 -0.47 -17.96 6.46
C ASP A 568 0.58 -17.73 5.38
N ASN A 569 1.38 -16.67 5.52
CA ASN A 569 2.37 -16.26 4.52
C ASN A 569 3.40 -17.36 4.21
N THR A 570 3.83 -18.14 5.20
CA THR A 570 4.81 -19.23 5.01
C THR A 570 4.18 -20.38 4.25
N VAL A 571 2.92 -20.72 4.58
CA VAL A 571 2.17 -21.76 3.87
C VAL A 571 1.90 -21.37 2.42
N LEU A 572 1.52 -20.10 2.18
CA LEU A 572 1.33 -19.59 0.82
C LEU A 572 2.65 -19.58 0.02
N ALA A 573 3.75 -19.19 0.64
CA ALA A 573 5.07 -19.23 -0.01
C ALA A 573 5.46 -20.67 -0.41
N GLN A 574 5.18 -21.67 0.44
CA GLN A 574 5.39 -23.06 0.09
C GLN A 574 4.50 -23.52 -1.06
N LEU A 575 3.24 -23.07 -1.11
CA LEU A 575 2.33 -23.35 -2.22
C LEU A 575 2.92 -22.82 -3.54
N VAL A 576 3.39 -21.57 -3.55
CA VAL A 576 4.04 -20.95 -4.72
C VAL A 576 5.29 -21.74 -5.12
N GLY A 577 6.18 -22.03 -4.17
CA GLY A 577 7.41 -22.77 -4.46
C GLY A 577 7.14 -24.16 -5.04
N LYS A 578 6.14 -24.88 -4.52
CA LYS A 578 5.70 -26.17 -5.08
C LYS A 578 5.16 -26.03 -6.51
N ALA A 579 4.38 -24.97 -6.79
CA ALA A 579 3.85 -24.71 -8.13
C ALA A 579 5.00 -24.43 -9.13
N MET A 580 5.99 -23.60 -8.73
CA MET A 580 7.14 -23.25 -9.56
C MET A 580 8.05 -24.45 -9.83
N LEU A 581 8.31 -25.30 -8.84
CA LEU A 581 9.06 -26.56 -9.00
C LEU A 581 8.31 -27.53 -9.93
N GLY A 582 6.98 -27.60 -9.82
CA GLY A 582 6.14 -28.37 -10.72
C GLY A 582 6.22 -27.87 -12.18
N ALA A 583 6.17 -26.56 -12.39
CA ALA A 583 6.32 -25.94 -13.70
C ALA A 583 7.72 -26.20 -14.29
N TYR A 584 8.76 -26.06 -13.48
CA TYR A 584 10.14 -26.37 -13.88
C TYR A 584 10.33 -27.83 -14.30
N ARG A 585 9.77 -28.77 -13.52
CA ARG A 585 9.78 -30.21 -13.86
C ARG A 585 9.08 -30.47 -15.20
N LYS A 586 7.93 -29.85 -15.43
CA LYS A 586 7.20 -29.95 -16.71
C LYS A 586 8.02 -29.41 -17.87
N GLN A 587 8.66 -28.24 -17.69
CA GLN A 587 9.52 -27.61 -18.69
C GLN A 587 10.72 -28.51 -19.07
N LEU A 588 11.37 -29.16 -18.09
CA LEU A 588 12.45 -30.11 -18.35
C LEU A 588 11.95 -31.33 -19.11
N ALA A 589 10.77 -31.86 -18.75
CA ALA A 589 10.20 -33.03 -19.44
C ALA A 589 9.80 -32.73 -20.89
N THR A 590 9.27 -31.55 -21.19
CA THR A 590 8.83 -31.16 -22.55
C THR A 590 9.95 -30.56 -23.41
N GLY A 591 10.97 -29.93 -22.81
CA GLY A 591 12.08 -29.26 -23.50
C GLY A 591 13.20 -30.20 -23.98
N GLY A 592 13.13 -31.49 -23.65
CA GLY A 592 14.09 -32.51 -24.09
C GLY A 592 15.53 -32.22 -23.64
N THR A 593 16.50 -32.85 -24.34
CA THR A 593 17.93 -32.73 -24.04
C THR A 593 18.47 -31.28 -24.09
N ARG A 594 17.89 -30.41 -24.91
CA ARG A 594 18.33 -29.00 -25.05
C ARG A 594 18.00 -28.18 -23.75
N ALA A 595 16.88 -28.43 -23.10
CA ALA A 595 16.54 -27.76 -21.86
C ALA A 595 17.47 -28.22 -20.72
N VAL A 596 17.74 -29.52 -20.65
CA VAL A 596 18.66 -30.10 -19.65
C VAL A 596 20.08 -29.57 -19.88
N VAL A 597 20.59 -29.56 -21.12
CA VAL A 597 21.93 -29.03 -21.42
C VAL A 597 22.03 -27.54 -21.07
N ARG A 598 20.99 -26.74 -21.32
CA ARG A 598 20.97 -25.31 -20.98
C ARG A 598 20.97 -25.10 -19.47
N ALA A 599 20.22 -25.88 -18.70
CA ALA A 599 20.21 -25.83 -17.23
C ALA A 599 21.58 -26.24 -16.67
N VAL A 600 22.21 -27.30 -17.21
CA VAL A 600 23.54 -27.73 -16.79
C VAL A 600 24.61 -26.68 -17.15
N ALA A 601 24.54 -26.10 -18.34
CA ALA A 601 25.48 -25.05 -18.79
C ALA A 601 25.37 -23.80 -17.91
N ARG A 602 24.17 -23.38 -17.54
CA ARG A 602 23.94 -22.27 -16.57
C ARG A 602 24.56 -22.58 -15.20
N ARG A 603 24.35 -23.80 -14.70
CA ARG A 603 24.88 -24.25 -13.41
C ARG A 603 26.42 -24.30 -13.40
N VAL A 604 27.03 -24.83 -14.45
CA VAL A 604 28.49 -24.83 -14.62
C VAL A 604 29.04 -23.41 -14.75
N GLY A 605 28.39 -22.55 -15.53
CA GLY A 605 28.76 -21.14 -15.67
C GLY A 605 28.70 -20.38 -14.34
N SER A 606 27.68 -20.62 -13.52
CA SER A 606 27.55 -20.04 -12.16
C SER A 606 28.65 -20.58 -11.23
N ALA A 607 28.93 -21.89 -11.25
CA ALA A 607 29.98 -22.51 -10.45
C ALA A 607 31.40 -22.03 -10.83
N LEU A 608 31.60 -21.64 -12.09
CA LEU A 608 32.87 -21.11 -12.61
C LEU A 608 32.98 -19.57 -12.46
N GLY A 609 32.01 -18.91 -11.83
CA GLY A 609 32.03 -17.46 -11.62
C GLY A 609 31.94 -16.63 -12.92
N VAL A 610 31.38 -17.20 -13.98
CA VAL A 610 31.17 -16.47 -15.24
C VAL A 610 30.11 -15.41 -15.02
N ARG A 611 30.53 -14.15 -14.97
CA ARG A 611 29.67 -12.97 -14.77
C ARG A 611 28.61 -12.89 -15.86
N ARG A 612 27.35 -12.72 -15.46
CA ARG A 612 26.19 -12.67 -16.37
C ARG A 612 25.47 -11.33 -16.39
N ALA A 613 25.88 -10.35 -15.57
CA ALA A 613 25.27 -9.04 -15.63
C ALA A 613 25.45 -8.45 -17.04
N SER A 614 24.35 -8.01 -17.64
CA SER A 614 24.41 -7.20 -18.85
C SER A 614 25.23 -5.93 -18.59
N ASN A 615 25.89 -5.39 -19.61
CA ASN A 615 26.69 -4.16 -19.50
C ASN A 615 25.82 -2.89 -19.31
N GLY A 616 24.52 -3.01 -19.07
CA GLY A 616 23.58 -1.91 -18.89
C GLY A 616 23.72 -1.17 -17.56
N SER A 617 23.18 0.04 -17.49
CA SER A 617 23.09 0.82 -16.26
C SER A 617 22.12 0.17 -15.26
N PRO A 618 22.36 0.23 -13.94
CA PRO A 618 21.39 -0.21 -12.94
C PRO A 618 20.03 0.51 -13.04
N ARG A 619 19.97 1.71 -13.61
CA ARG A 619 18.72 2.46 -13.88
C ARG A 619 17.99 2.02 -15.15
N GLU A 620 18.54 1.10 -15.93
CA GLU A 620 17.83 0.52 -17.06
C GLU A 620 16.82 -0.51 -16.57
N ARG A 621 15.55 -0.33 -16.92
CA ARG A 621 14.46 -1.24 -16.52
C ARG A 621 14.73 -2.67 -16.98
N SER A 622 15.26 -2.83 -18.19
CA SER A 622 15.64 -4.14 -18.74
C SER A 622 16.68 -4.85 -17.88
N TRP A 623 17.66 -4.11 -17.34
CA TRP A 623 18.68 -4.68 -16.45
C TRP A 623 18.06 -5.12 -15.10
N GLN A 624 17.19 -4.30 -14.51
CA GLN A 624 16.51 -4.60 -13.24
C GLN A 624 15.62 -5.85 -13.37
N VAL A 625 14.82 -5.93 -14.42
CA VAL A 625 13.97 -7.09 -14.73
C VAL A 625 14.82 -8.34 -14.92
N ALA A 626 15.93 -8.24 -15.69
CA ALA A 626 16.83 -9.37 -15.92
C ALA A 626 17.51 -9.88 -14.65
N ALA A 627 17.87 -8.98 -13.72
CA ALA A 627 18.45 -9.35 -12.44
C ALA A 627 17.47 -10.17 -11.59
N LEU A 628 16.21 -9.73 -11.48
CA LEU A 628 15.19 -10.44 -10.73
C LEU A 628 14.77 -11.76 -11.39
N ALA A 629 14.69 -11.80 -12.72
CA ALA A 629 14.45 -13.04 -13.48
C ALA A 629 15.58 -14.06 -13.27
N PHE A 630 16.83 -13.61 -13.27
CA PHE A 630 17.97 -14.48 -12.96
C PHE A 630 17.85 -15.06 -11.53
N ARG A 631 17.45 -14.25 -10.55
CA ARG A 631 17.28 -14.72 -9.17
C ARG A 631 16.20 -15.81 -9.10
N GLU A 632 15.05 -15.61 -9.70
CA GLU A 632 13.98 -16.60 -9.74
C GLU A 632 14.46 -17.91 -10.37
N GLU A 633 15.00 -17.87 -11.61
CA GLU A 633 15.48 -19.05 -12.31
C GLU A 633 16.52 -19.81 -11.49
N HIS A 634 17.50 -19.10 -10.92
CA HIS A 634 18.58 -19.72 -10.18
C HIS A 634 18.11 -20.36 -8.87
N VAL A 635 17.21 -19.72 -8.13
CA VAL A 635 16.68 -20.27 -6.86
C VAL A 635 15.83 -21.50 -7.14
N VAL A 636 15.03 -21.52 -8.21
CA VAL A 636 14.26 -22.71 -8.64
C VAL A 636 15.20 -23.86 -9.03
N GLU A 637 16.20 -23.59 -9.86
CA GLU A 637 17.17 -24.60 -10.32
C GLU A 637 17.97 -25.20 -9.16
N THR A 638 18.44 -24.37 -8.23
CA THR A 638 19.25 -24.83 -7.08
C THR A 638 18.39 -25.58 -6.07
N CYS A 639 17.16 -25.18 -5.83
CA CYS A 639 16.22 -25.90 -4.99
C CYS A 639 15.90 -27.29 -5.57
N ALA A 640 15.58 -27.37 -6.86
CA ALA A 640 15.32 -28.65 -7.54
C ALA A 640 16.55 -29.58 -7.47
N ALA A 641 17.76 -29.04 -7.62
CA ALA A 641 19.00 -29.81 -7.51
C ALA A 641 19.25 -30.33 -6.07
N ARG A 642 18.89 -29.54 -5.05
CA ARG A 642 19.00 -29.97 -3.64
C ARG A 642 18.01 -31.07 -3.30
N ILE A 643 16.78 -31.00 -3.81
CA ILE A 643 15.81 -32.08 -3.68
C ILE A 643 16.32 -33.35 -4.40
N LYS A 644 16.76 -33.23 -5.66
CA LYS A 644 17.28 -34.35 -6.41
C LYS A 644 18.44 -35.06 -5.69
N LYS A 645 19.41 -34.29 -5.17
CA LYS A 645 20.53 -34.87 -4.41
C LYS A 645 20.05 -35.71 -3.23
N ARG A 646 19.07 -35.23 -2.45
CA ARG A 646 18.52 -35.96 -1.30
C ARG A 646 17.80 -37.25 -1.70
N LEU A 647 17.09 -37.21 -2.84
CA LEU A 647 16.47 -38.41 -3.39
C LEU A 647 17.51 -39.42 -3.87
N ASP A 648 18.58 -38.94 -4.52
CA ASP A 648 19.72 -39.78 -4.93
C ASP A 648 20.45 -40.38 -3.69
N ASP A 649 20.47 -39.66 -2.56
CA ASP A 649 20.97 -40.12 -1.25
C ASP A 649 19.93 -40.99 -0.49
N HIS A 650 18.91 -41.50 -1.17
CA HIS A 650 17.83 -42.39 -0.67
C HIS A 650 16.92 -41.79 0.41
N MET A 651 16.84 -40.45 0.53
CA MET A 651 15.86 -39.81 1.40
C MET A 651 14.45 -39.96 0.78
N GLU A 652 13.44 -40.21 1.63
CA GLU A 652 12.05 -40.25 1.19
C GLU A 652 11.62 -38.91 0.60
N GLY A 653 10.72 -38.96 -0.40
CA GLY A 653 10.33 -37.77 -1.19
C GLY A 653 9.78 -36.59 -0.36
N GLU A 654 8.94 -36.89 0.63
CA GLU A 654 8.41 -35.88 1.53
C GLU A 654 9.49 -35.27 2.41
N ALA A 655 10.33 -36.10 3.01
CA ALA A 655 11.45 -35.66 3.83
C ALA A 655 12.47 -34.84 3.03
N ALA A 656 12.71 -35.19 1.76
CA ALA A 656 13.61 -34.43 0.88
C ALA A 656 13.09 -33.01 0.60
N VAL A 657 11.77 -32.83 0.46
CA VAL A 657 11.14 -31.51 0.30
C VAL A 657 11.14 -30.74 1.61
N LEU A 658 10.82 -31.40 2.74
CA LEU A 658 10.87 -30.77 4.06
C LEU A 658 12.27 -30.24 4.38
N ALA A 659 13.32 -30.96 4.04
CA ALA A 659 14.72 -30.56 4.29
C ALA A 659 15.20 -29.36 3.47
N VAL A 660 14.38 -28.79 2.59
CA VAL A 660 14.69 -27.61 1.75
C VAL A 660 13.59 -26.54 1.78
N GLN A 661 12.74 -26.55 2.80
CA GLN A 661 11.58 -25.64 2.88
C GLN A 661 11.98 -24.16 2.82
N ASP A 662 13.08 -23.76 3.41
CA ASP A 662 13.66 -22.42 3.34
C ASP A 662 13.91 -21.99 1.89
N HIS A 663 14.47 -22.88 1.06
CA HIS A 663 14.66 -22.62 -0.36
C HIS A 663 13.33 -22.58 -1.13
N VAL A 664 12.35 -23.39 -0.75
CA VAL A 664 10.99 -23.35 -1.34
C VAL A 664 10.31 -22.00 -1.05
N VAL A 665 10.48 -21.47 0.16
CA VAL A 665 9.98 -20.11 0.52
C VAL A 665 10.71 -19.02 -0.30
N ALA A 666 12.02 -19.13 -0.47
CA ALA A 666 12.81 -18.18 -1.26
C ALA A 666 12.39 -18.15 -2.76
N ILE A 667 11.90 -19.26 -3.31
CA ILE A 667 11.33 -19.28 -4.67
C ILE A 667 10.11 -18.35 -4.76
N ALA A 668 9.24 -18.39 -3.76
CA ALA A 668 8.03 -17.57 -3.77
C ALA A 668 8.32 -16.07 -3.77
N GLU A 669 9.31 -15.65 -2.98
CA GLU A 669 9.78 -14.27 -2.94
C GLU A 669 10.35 -13.85 -4.30
N ALA A 670 11.28 -14.62 -4.87
CA ALA A 670 11.91 -14.33 -6.15
C ALA A 670 10.88 -14.29 -7.31
N PHE A 671 9.93 -15.23 -7.33
CA PHE A 671 8.83 -15.26 -8.29
C PHE A 671 7.94 -14.02 -8.19
N GLY A 672 7.53 -13.64 -6.97
CA GLY A 672 6.69 -12.46 -6.75
C GLY A 672 7.40 -11.17 -7.16
N GLU A 673 8.68 -11.01 -6.81
CA GLU A 673 9.49 -9.85 -7.19
C GLU A 673 9.65 -9.72 -8.71
N ARG A 674 9.86 -10.82 -9.41
CA ARG A 674 9.89 -10.82 -10.88
C ARG A 674 8.53 -10.40 -11.47
N CYS A 675 7.42 -10.96 -10.98
CA CYS A 675 6.09 -10.56 -11.44
C CYS A 675 5.84 -9.07 -11.28
N ILE A 676 6.21 -8.50 -10.12
CA ILE A 676 6.09 -7.06 -9.84
C ILE A 676 6.91 -6.26 -10.84
N ALA A 677 8.16 -6.65 -11.09
CA ALA A 677 9.06 -5.96 -12.02
C ALA A 677 8.54 -5.99 -13.47
N ASP A 678 8.11 -7.17 -13.94
CA ASP A 678 7.56 -7.34 -15.28
C ASP A 678 6.32 -6.48 -15.52
N TRP A 679 5.38 -6.51 -14.56
CA TRP A 679 4.14 -5.77 -14.66
C TRP A 679 4.35 -4.26 -14.55
N PHE A 680 5.27 -3.83 -13.67
CA PHE A 680 5.60 -2.41 -13.58
C PHE A 680 6.27 -1.91 -14.85
N ALA A 681 7.20 -2.68 -15.44
CA ALA A 681 7.85 -2.33 -16.70
C ALA A 681 6.84 -2.18 -17.85
N LEU A 682 5.85 -3.08 -17.92
CA LEU A 682 4.77 -3.03 -18.91
C LEU A 682 3.93 -1.76 -18.76
N GLU A 683 3.51 -1.44 -17.54
CA GLU A 683 2.65 -0.29 -17.25
C GLU A 683 3.39 1.05 -17.40
N GLU A 684 4.65 1.12 -16.96
CA GLU A 684 5.50 2.29 -17.16
C GLU A 684 5.67 2.61 -18.66
N ALA A 685 5.92 1.58 -19.48
CA ALA A 685 6.04 1.74 -20.93
C ALA A 685 4.70 2.17 -21.58
N ALA A 686 3.58 1.79 -21.00
CA ALA A 686 2.24 2.15 -21.48
C ALA A 686 1.78 3.54 -21.03
N LEU A 687 2.49 4.20 -20.11
CA LEU A 687 2.12 5.51 -19.58
C LEU A 687 2.16 6.60 -20.65
N LYS A 688 0.97 7.00 -21.10
CA LYS A 688 0.77 8.09 -22.05
C LYS A 688 0.52 9.39 -21.28
N SER A 689 1.48 10.28 -21.29
CA SER A 689 1.37 11.62 -20.72
C SER A 689 2.38 12.54 -21.39
N ASP A 690 2.03 13.81 -21.61
CA ASP A 690 2.96 14.84 -22.06
C ASP A 690 3.71 15.49 -20.90
N ASN A 691 3.32 15.21 -19.67
CA ASN A 691 3.97 15.73 -18.47
C ASN A 691 5.26 14.93 -18.17
N ALA A 692 6.40 15.53 -18.46
CA ALA A 692 7.71 14.94 -18.26
C ALA A 692 8.00 14.65 -16.77
N THR A 693 7.58 15.52 -15.86
CA THR A 693 7.78 15.38 -14.42
C THR A 693 7.02 14.15 -13.90
N ALA A 694 5.75 13.97 -14.27
CA ALA A 694 4.99 12.81 -13.85
C ALA A 694 5.61 11.49 -14.34
N LYS A 695 6.04 11.42 -15.60
CA LYS A 695 6.78 10.26 -16.15
C LYS A 695 8.07 9.99 -15.37
N GLN A 696 8.82 11.04 -15.10
CA GLN A 696 10.08 10.93 -14.37
C GLN A 696 9.85 10.43 -12.93
N LEU A 697 8.81 10.91 -12.24
CA LEU A 697 8.47 10.44 -10.89
C LEU A 697 8.10 8.96 -10.87
N VAL A 698 7.27 8.51 -11.81
CA VAL A 698 6.90 7.09 -11.94
C VAL A 698 8.17 6.25 -12.17
N LYS A 699 9.04 6.69 -13.09
CA LYS A 699 10.30 6.01 -13.38
C LYS A 699 11.20 5.93 -12.15
N MET A 700 11.42 7.05 -11.44
CA MET A 700 12.28 7.09 -10.25
C MET A 700 11.75 6.24 -9.11
N CYS A 701 10.42 6.18 -8.89
CA CYS A 701 9.81 5.26 -7.94
C CYS A 701 10.10 3.81 -8.31
N GLY A 702 9.92 3.44 -9.59
CA GLY A 702 10.26 2.12 -10.09
C GLY A 702 11.73 1.76 -9.89
N ASP A 703 12.62 2.66 -10.25
CA ASP A 703 14.06 2.44 -10.11
C ASP A 703 14.46 2.27 -8.63
N LEU A 704 13.99 3.16 -7.74
CA LEU A 704 14.30 3.07 -6.32
C LEU A 704 13.82 1.75 -5.70
N ALA A 705 12.58 1.37 -5.97
CA ALA A 705 12.00 0.17 -5.39
C ALA A 705 12.68 -1.11 -5.91
N LEU A 706 12.91 -1.23 -7.22
CA LEU A 706 13.53 -2.42 -7.80
C LEU A 706 15.00 -2.53 -7.41
N LEU A 707 15.76 -1.42 -7.39
CA LEU A 707 17.15 -1.43 -6.92
C LEU A 707 17.25 -1.76 -5.43
N THR A 708 16.32 -1.28 -4.61
CA THR A 708 16.28 -1.64 -3.18
C THR A 708 16.03 -3.14 -2.98
N ARG A 709 15.14 -3.75 -3.77
CA ARG A 709 14.90 -5.20 -3.74
C ARG A 709 16.14 -5.98 -4.19
N ILE A 710 16.83 -5.53 -5.23
CA ILE A 710 18.08 -6.16 -5.70
C ILE A 710 19.19 -6.02 -4.64
N ASP A 711 19.35 -4.83 -4.00
CA ASP A 711 20.35 -4.59 -2.97
C ASP A 711 20.08 -5.41 -1.69
N ALA A 712 18.84 -5.68 -1.35
CA ALA A 712 18.48 -6.57 -0.23
C ALA A 712 19.07 -7.98 -0.37
N HIS A 713 19.34 -8.42 -1.59
CA HIS A 713 19.95 -9.70 -1.93
C HIS A 713 21.38 -9.57 -2.46
N ALA A 714 22.08 -8.46 -2.16
CA ALA A 714 23.42 -8.16 -2.71
C ALA A 714 24.42 -9.27 -2.43
N ALA A 715 24.43 -9.84 -1.21
CA ALA A 715 25.32 -10.95 -0.87
C ALA A 715 25.10 -12.16 -1.79
N TRP A 716 23.85 -12.53 -2.02
CA TRP A 716 23.47 -13.64 -2.89
C TRP A 716 23.92 -13.40 -4.36
N TYR A 717 23.72 -12.18 -4.88
CA TYR A 717 24.16 -11.83 -6.24
C TYR A 717 25.68 -11.86 -6.40
N LEU A 718 26.42 -11.46 -5.34
CA LEU A 718 27.87 -11.52 -5.32
C LEU A 718 28.37 -12.97 -5.25
N GLU A 719 27.77 -13.81 -4.41
CA GLU A 719 28.09 -15.23 -4.25
C GLU A 719 27.84 -16.04 -5.53
N THR A 720 26.75 -15.71 -6.24
CA THR A 720 26.42 -16.34 -7.52
C THR A 720 27.23 -15.80 -8.71
N GLY A 721 28.04 -14.75 -8.49
CA GLY A 721 28.82 -14.11 -9.56
C GLY A 721 27.97 -13.40 -10.61
N TYR A 722 26.70 -13.07 -10.32
CA TYR A 722 25.87 -12.33 -11.26
C TYR A 722 26.43 -10.93 -11.53
N TYR A 723 26.90 -10.26 -10.49
CA TYR A 723 27.64 -9.01 -10.57
C TYR A 723 28.77 -8.97 -9.52
N ASP A 724 29.68 -8.01 -9.66
CA ASP A 724 30.82 -7.82 -8.76
C ASP A 724 30.60 -6.71 -7.73
N THR A 725 31.59 -6.51 -6.85
CA THR A 725 31.55 -5.45 -5.82
C THR A 725 31.48 -4.04 -6.39
N THR A 726 31.99 -3.80 -7.61
CA THR A 726 31.90 -2.51 -8.29
C THR A 726 30.45 -2.19 -8.61
N ARG A 727 29.76 -3.16 -9.20
CA ARG A 727 28.32 -3.05 -9.51
C ARG A 727 27.47 -2.91 -8.24
N SER A 728 27.79 -3.65 -7.18
CA SER A 728 27.09 -3.50 -5.88
C SER A 728 27.22 -2.08 -5.31
N ARG A 729 28.43 -1.49 -5.39
CA ARG A 729 28.64 -0.08 -4.97
C ARG A 729 27.91 0.91 -5.86
N GLU A 730 27.82 0.66 -7.15
CA GLU A 730 27.08 1.48 -8.11
C GLU A 730 25.58 1.45 -7.75
N ILE A 731 24.98 0.28 -7.52
CA ILE A 731 23.57 0.16 -7.10
C ILE A 731 23.29 1.00 -5.85
N LYS A 732 24.14 0.93 -4.82
CA LYS A 732 24.00 1.70 -3.58
C LYS A 732 24.10 3.22 -3.80
N ARG A 733 24.96 3.66 -4.71
CA ARG A 733 25.05 5.08 -5.11
C ARG A 733 23.78 5.53 -5.83
N GLU A 734 23.28 4.70 -6.76
CA GLU A 734 22.04 5.00 -7.48
C GLU A 734 20.83 5.07 -6.54
N ILE A 735 20.72 4.17 -5.56
CA ILE A 735 19.66 4.22 -4.52
C ILE A 735 19.75 5.54 -3.75
N THR A 736 20.95 5.95 -3.35
CA THR A 736 21.15 7.22 -2.62
C THR A 736 20.74 8.41 -3.47
N ALA A 737 21.19 8.47 -4.72
CA ALA A 737 20.86 9.56 -5.64
C ALA A 737 19.34 9.62 -5.94
N LEU A 738 18.67 8.46 -6.07
CA LEU A 738 17.23 8.41 -6.28
C LEU A 738 16.45 8.92 -5.07
N ILE A 739 16.90 8.60 -3.85
CA ILE A 739 16.30 9.10 -2.62
C ILE A 739 16.40 10.64 -2.56
N GLU A 740 17.56 11.21 -2.92
CA GLU A 740 17.76 12.66 -2.98
C GLU A 740 16.87 13.31 -4.05
N GLN A 741 16.80 12.72 -5.24
CA GLN A 741 15.95 13.21 -6.34
C GLN A 741 14.46 13.13 -6.04
N LEU A 742 13.99 12.10 -5.31
CA LEU A 742 12.59 11.92 -4.96
C LEU A 742 12.15 12.79 -3.76
N ALA A 743 13.08 13.19 -2.90
CA ALA A 743 12.74 13.91 -1.66
C ALA A 743 11.92 15.20 -1.89
N PRO A 744 12.22 16.07 -2.86
CA PRO A 744 11.40 17.25 -3.14
C PRO A 744 9.99 16.93 -3.62
N HIS A 745 9.78 15.72 -4.11
CA HIS A 745 8.51 15.25 -4.66
C HIS A 745 7.77 14.28 -3.74
N ALA A 746 8.29 13.99 -2.54
CA ALA A 746 7.71 13.03 -1.61
C ALA A 746 6.23 13.30 -1.34
N ARG A 747 5.88 14.58 -1.11
CA ARG A 747 4.50 15.02 -0.89
C ARG A 747 3.63 14.81 -2.12
N THR A 748 4.10 15.12 -3.32
CA THR A 748 3.39 14.92 -4.58
C THR A 748 3.02 13.45 -4.78
N ILE A 749 3.95 12.53 -4.45
CA ILE A 749 3.74 11.10 -4.59
C ILE A 749 2.68 10.59 -3.60
N VAL A 750 2.72 11.02 -2.34
CA VAL A 750 1.72 10.57 -1.35
C VAL A 750 0.36 11.23 -1.57
N ASP A 751 0.29 12.44 -2.12
CA ASP A 751 -0.96 13.07 -2.52
C ASP A 751 -1.58 12.35 -3.74
N ALA A 752 -0.75 11.79 -4.64
CA ALA A 752 -1.20 10.92 -5.74
C ALA A 752 -1.86 9.61 -5.26
N PHE A 753 -1.73 9.23 -4.00
CA PHE A 753 -2.49 8.11 -3.41
C PHE A 753 -3.98 8.44 -3.26
N ARG A 754 -4.38 9.70 -3.35
CA ARG A 754 -5.77 10.19 -3.34
C ARG A 754 -6.57 9.73 -2.12
N ILE A 755 -5.92 9.67 -0.98
CA ILE A 755 -6.56 9.30 0.28
C ILE A 755 -7.40 10.48 0.76
N PRO A 756 -8.72 10.31 1.01
CA PRO A 756 -9.53 11.38 1.57
C PRO A 756 -8.97 11.85 2.92
N ASP A 757 -8.92 13.15 3.15
CA ASP A 757 -8.39 13.72 4.39
C ASP A 757 -9.13 13.22 5.64
N ALA A 758 -10.44 12.99 5.53
CA ALA A 758 -11.24 12.36 6.58
C ALA A 758 -10.75 10.95 6.95
N CYS A 759 -10.14 10.22 6.00
CA CYS A 759 -9.53 8.92 6.24
C CYS A 759 -8.15 9.02 6.84
N LEU A 760 -7.32 9.99 6.43
CA LEU A 760 -6.03 10.20 7.08
C LEU A 760 -6.22 10.44 8.57
N ALA A 761 -7.18 11.30 8.94
CA ALA A 761 -7.67 11.51 10.30
C ALA A 761 -6.56 11.55 11.39
N ALA A 762 -5.37 12.03 11.02
CA ALA A 762 -4.20 12.14 11.87
C ALA A 762 -3.80 13.61 11.96
N PRO A 763 -3.96 14.29 13.12
CA PRO A 763 -3.64 15.70 13.27
C PRO A 763 -2.26 16.11 12.77
N ILE A 764 -1.26 15.25 12.98
CA ILE A 764 0.12 15.51 12.50
C ILE A 764 0.26 15.54 10.96
N ALA A 765 -0.69 15.01 10.21
CA ALA A 765 -0.68 15.07 8.75
C ALA A 765 -1.17 16.42 8.21
N PHE A 766 -1.80 17.22 9.06
CA PHE A 766 -2.42 18.51 8.73
C PHE A 766 -1.86 19.62 9.61
N PHE A 767 -0.60 19.50 10.01
CA PHE A 767 0.02 20.34 11.03
C PHE A 767 -0.44 21.79 10.92
N ASP A 768 -1.31 22.16 11.84
CA ASP A 768 -1.69 23.52 12.16
C ASP A 768 -1.27 23.74 13.61
N PRO A 769 -0.27 24.60 13.88
CA PRO A 769 0.14 24.91 15.24
C PRO A 769 -0.99 25.53 16.09
N ALA A 770 -2.02 26.09 15.44
CA ALA A 770 -3.20 26.61 16.12
C ALA A 770 -4.26 25.54 16.45
N HIS A 771 -4.11 24.30 15.96
CA HIS A 771 -5.09 23.26 16.23
C HIS A 771 -4.90 22.69 17.65
N PRO A 772 -5.96 22.65 18.49
CA PRO A 772 -5.87 22.24 19.90
C PRO A 772 -5.57 20.74 20.12
N THR A 773 -5.12 20.00 19.14
CA THR A 773 -4.72 18.58 19.23
C THR A 773 -3.33 18.37 19.83
N TYR A 774 -2.63 19.44 20.18
CA TYR A 774 -1.55 19.38 21.15
C TYR A 774 -2.16 19.71 22.53
N PRO A 775 -2.31 18.70 23.43
CA PRO A 775 -2.65 18.99 24.82
C PRO A 775 -1.54 19.77 25.48
#